data_9e5bb99bf2a96366e43c0fbe7819960a
#
_entry.id   9e5bb99bf2a96366e43c0fbe7819960a
#
_cell.length_a   1.000
_cell.length_b   1.000
_cell.length_c   1.000
_cell.angle_alpha   90.00
_cell.angle_beta   90.00
_cell.angle_gamma   90.00
#
_symmetry.space_group_name_H-M   'P 1'
#
loop_
_entity.id
_entity.type
_entity.pdbx_description
1 polymer ?
#
loop_
_entity_poly.entity_id
_entity_poly.type
_entity_poly.pdbx_seq_one_letter_code
_entity_poly.pdbx_strand_id
1 'polypeptide(L)'
;MTIAPAEPASAQAQQKPAQAGQQTEPQQAAPTTDGPGTALLRTLTDLTVDLPDADPGRVAAAALRGRSAKADEAELRELATEAAAGLISEDPAYSRLAARLLTIGIREEAASQGVTSFSDSVAVGHREGLIADRTAEFTTLHAERLDSLVEDALADGADRRFGYFGLRTLHSRYLLRHPITRKVVETPQHFMLRVAAGLAEDDSVRALDEVAALYRLMSRLDYLPSSPTLFNSGTRHPQMSSCYLLDSPLDELDSIYDRYHQVARLSKHAGGIGLSYSRIRSRGSLIRGTNGHSNGIVPFLKTLDASVAAVNQGGRRKGAAAVYLETWHSDIEEFLELRDNTGEDARRTHNLNLAHWIPDEFMRRVAADQPWSLFSPADVPELVDLWGEQFDAAYKKAEAAGLAQKTIPARDLYGRMMRTLAQTGNGWMTFKDTANRTANQTAEPGHTVHSSNLCTEILEVTDDGETAVCNLGSVNLGAFVDTASGDIDWERLDATVRTAVTFLDRVVDINFYPTEQAGRSNAKWRPVGLGAMGLQDVFFQLKLPFDSPEARALSTRIAERVMLAAYEASADLAERNGPLPAWEKTRTARGVLHPDHYGVELTWPERWAALRERIAVTGMRNSLLLAIAPTATIASIAGVYECIEPQVSNLFKRETLSGEFLQVNSYLVDELKRLGVWDAQTREALRESNGSVQGFTWVPQDVRDLYRTAWEIPQRGLIDMAADRTPFLDQAQSLNLFLETPTIGKLSSMYAYAWQRGLKTTYYLRSRPATRIARAAGGSAAAAAPAPVPQQVSDPDAIACSLENPESCEACQ
;
A
#
# COMPACT_ATOMS: atom_id res chain seq x y z
N MET A 1 -33.36 -28.82 -32.26
CA MET A 1 -34.74 -28.30 -32.23
C MET A 1 -34.61 -26.80 -32.30
N THR A 2 -34.93 -26.28 -33.47
CA THR A 2 -34.80 -24.87 -33.88
C THR A 2 -36.08 -24.09 -33.52
N ILE A 3 -36.00 -22.97 -32.93
CA ILE A 3 -37.04 -21.95 -33.00
C ILE A 3 -36.40 -20.56 -33.14
N ALA A 4 -36.78 -19.86 -34.23
CA ALA A 4 -36.28 -18.58 -34.69
C ALA A 4 -37.10 -17.40 -34.08
N PRO A 5 -36.67 -16.14 -34.25
CA PRO A 5 -37.16 -14.95 -33.58
C PRO A 5 -38.34 -14.30 -34.31
N ALA A 6 -39.11 -13.48 -33.58
CA ALA A 6 -40.15 -12.65 -34.11
C ALA A 6 -39.74 -11.16 -34.11
N GLU A 7 -39.93 -10.51 -35.24
CA GLU A 7 -39.68 -9.08 -35.49
C GLU A 7 -40.90 -8.19 -35.17
N PRO A 8 -40.74 -6.86 -35.13
CA PRO A 8 -41.63 -5.92 -34.48
C PRO A 8 -42.66 -5.26 -35.46
N ALA A 9 -43.73 -4.76 -34.88
CA ALA A 9 -44.73 -4.00 -35.62
C ALA A 9 -44.57 -2.46 -35.39
N SER A 10 -44.54 -1.77 -36.50
CA SER A 10 -44.54 -0.30 -36.65
C SER A 10 -45.95 0.32 -36.41
N ALA A 11 -45.99 1.51 -35.82
CA ALA A 11 -47.14 2.41 -35.98
C ALA A 11 -46.73 3.88 -35.96
N GLN A 12 -47.36 4.57 -36.88
CA GLN A 12 -47.10 5.86 -37.47
C GLN A 12 -47.38 7.07 -36.58
N ALA A 13 -46.71 8.14 -36.93
CA ALA A 13 -46.92 9.53 -36.48
C ALA A 13 -48.23 10.15 -36.93
N GLN A 14 -48.78 11.05 -36.12
CA GLN A 14 -49.64 12.13 -36.55
C GLN A 14 -49.32 13.46 -35.85
N GLN A 15 -49.34 14.54 -36.66
CA GLN A 15 -48.98 15.92 -36.34
C GLN A 15 -50.14 16.74 -35.75
N LYS A 16 -49.77 17.67 -34.89
CA LYS A 16 -50.23 19.01 -34.44
C LYS A 16 -51.60 19.56 -34.91
N PRO A 17 -52.21 20.55 -34.15
CA PRO A 17 -51.75 21.94 -34.19
C PRO A 17 -51.71 22.70 -32.86
N ALA A 18 -50.97 23.84 -32.89
CA ALA A 18 -50.72 24.77 -31.82
C ALA A 18 -51.92 25.68 -31.51
N GLN A 19 -52.12 26.03 -30.25
CA GLN A 19 -52.81 27.29 -29.85
C GLN A 19 -52.03 27.93 -28.69
N ALA A 20 -51.79 29.23 -28.83
CA ALA A 20 -51.17 30.10 -27.84
C ALA A 20 -52.20 30.44 -26.73
N GLY A 21 -51.74 30.26 -25.48
CA GLY A 21 -52.40 30.72 -24.27
C GLY A 21 -51.40 31.39 -23.36
N GLN A 22 -51.57 32.68 -23.09
CA GLN A 22 -50.83 33.49 -22.15
C GLN A 22 -50.82 32.82 -20.77
N GLN A 23 -49.66 32.50 -20.25
CA GLN A 23 -49.44 32.10 -18.85
C GLN A 23 -49.07 33.32 -18.03
N THR A 24 -49.93 33.65 -17.10
CA THR A 24 -49.70 34.54 -15.97
C THR A 24 -48.70 33.88 -15.03
N GLU A 25 -47.63 34.62 -14.67
CA GLU A 25 -46.68 34.25 -13.65
C GLU A 25 -47.38 33.93 -12.31
N PRO A 26 -47.04 32.81 -11.65
CA PRO A 26 -47.47 32.60 -10.28
C PRO A 26 -46.58 33.43 -9.34
N GLN A 27 -47.20 34.30 -8.59
CA GLN A 27 -46.61 34.99 -7.43
C GLN A 27 -45.97 33.99 -6.50
N GLN A 28 -44.72 34.23 -6.17
CA GLN A 28 -44.00 33.52 -5.13
C GLN A 28 -44.74 33.61 -3.80
N ALA A 29 -45.31 32.48 -3.37
CA ALA A 29 -45.80 32.32 -2.00
C ALA A 29 -44.61 32.34 -1.03
N ALA A 30 -44.67 33.13 0.00
CA ALA A 30 -43.70 33.16 1.10
C ALA A 30 -43.53 31.77 1.74
N PRO A 31 -42.34 31.35 2.14
CA PRO A 31 -42.09 30.01 2.66
C PRO A 31 -42.85 29.82 3.97
N THR A 32 -43.78 28.87 3.98
CA THR A 32 -44.37 28.34 5.22
C THR A 32 -43.28 27.57 5.99
N THR A 33 -43.12 27.90 7.27
CA THR A 33 -42.21 27.26 8.22
C THR A 33 -42.40 25.76 8.29
N ASP A 34 -41.25 25.01 8.22
CA ASP A 34 -41.10 23.60 8.54
C ASP A 34 -41.48 22.52 7.50
N GLY A 35 -41.01 22.70 6.26
CA GLY A 35 -40.96 21.58 5.30
C GLY A 35 -39.59 20.84 5.38
N PRO A 36 -39.51 19.53 5.03
CA PRO A 36 -38.25 18.75 5.06
C PRO A 36 -37.09 19.42 4.31
N GLY A 37 -37.38 20.19 3.26
CA GLY A 37 -36.38 20.96 2.52
C GLY A 37 -35.81 22.14 3.27
N THR A 38 -36.58 22.78 4.17
CA THR A 38 -36.08 23.89 5.01
C THR A 38 -35.16 23.36 6.12
N ALA A 39 -35.53 22.22 6.71
CA ALA A 39 -34.71 21.55 7.70
C ALA A 39 -33.34 21.11 7.10
N LEU A 40 -33.36 20.48 5.92
CA LEU A 40 -32.16 20.10 5.20
C LEU A 40 -31.24 21.30 4.90
N LEU A 41 -31.78 22.40 4.38
CA LEU A 41 -31.01 23.59 4.06
C LEU A 41 -30.40 24.21 5.30
N ARG A 42 -31.07 24.22 6.44
CA ARG A 42 -30.52 24.67 7.73
C ARG A 42 -29.33 23.80 8.15
N THR A 43 -29.50 22.47 8.15
CA THR A 43 -28.42 21.53 8.46
C THR A 43 -27.22 21.75 7.54
N LEU A 44 -27.40 21.88 6.23
CA LEU A 44 -26.33 22.13 5.28
C LEU A 44 -25.63 23.48 5.54
N THR A 45 -26.38 24.52 5.88
CA THR A 45 -25.85 25.85 6.23
C THR A 45 -24.97 25.75 7.46
N ASP A 46 -25.41 25.07 8.51
CA ASP A 46 -24.61 24.86 9.75
C ASP A 46 -23.33 24.03 9.46
N LEU A 47 -23.40 23.05 8.57
CA LEU A 47 -22.27 22.22 8.18
C LEU A 47 -21.27 22.93 7.26
N THR A 48 -21.64 24.07 6.67
CA THR A 48 -20.77 24.83 5.73
C THR A 48 -20.17 26.12 6.31
N VAL A 49 -20.38 26.42 7.59
CA VAL A 49 -19.92 27.69 8.23
C VAL A 49 -18.41 27.95 8.01
N ASP A 50 -17.60 26.90 8.05
CA ASP A 50 -16.14 26.93 7.83
C ASP A 50 -15.73 26.40 6.43
N LEU A 51 -16.66 26.28 5.50
CA LEU A 51 -16.47 25.82 4.13
C LEU A 51 -17.04 26.85 3.14
N PRO A 52 -16.39 28.01 2.96
CA PRO A 52 -16.93 29.12 2.17
C PRO A 52 -17.13 28.78 0.68
N ASP A 53 -16.40 27.81 0.16
CA ASP A 53 -16.47 27.36 -1.24
C ASP A 53 -17.55 26.28 -1.50
N ALA A 54 -18.23 25.78 -0.44
CA ALA A 54 -19.34 24.85 -0.57
C ALA A 54 -20.69 25.56 -0.49
N ASP A 55 -21.46 25.51 -1.56
CA ASP A 55 -22.82 26.10 -1.63
C ASP A 55 -23.87 25.14 -1.07
N PRO A 56 -24.44 25.39 0.14
CA PRO A 56 -25.47 24.55 0.72
C PRO A 56 -26.78 24.55 -0.07
N GLY A 57 -27.12 25.68 -0.70
CA GLY A 57 -28.35 25.81 -1.51
C GLY A 57 -28.33 24.92 -2.74
N ARG A 58 -27.18 24.84 -3.40
CA ARG A 58 -26.95 23.98 -4.56
C ARG A 58 -27.11 22.49 -4.22
N VAL A 59 -26.52 22.05 -3.10
CA VAL A 59 -26.62 20.67 -2.59
C VAL A 59 -28.07 20.36 -2.21
N ALA A 60 -28.75 21.25 -1.46
CA ALA A 60 -30.16 21.09 -1.10
C ALA A 60 -31.07 20.95 -2.33
N ALA A 61 -30.90 21.83 -3.32
CA ALA A 61 -31.67 21.80 -4.56
C ALA A 61 -31.44 20.49 -5.35
N ALA A 62 -30.23 19.94 -5.37
CA ALA A 62 -29.93 18.67 -6.02
C ALA A 62 -30.61 17.50 -5.29
N ALA A 63 -30.48 17.42 -3.96
CA ALA A 63 -31.14 16.40 -3.14
C ALA A 63 -32.67 16.40 -3.29
N LEU A 64 -33.25 17.59 -3.25
CA LEU A 64 -34.72 17.75 -3.39
C LEU A 64 -35.26 17.35 -4.77
N ARG A 65 -34.47 17.50 -5.83
CA ARG A 65 -34.83 17.00 -7.18
C ARG A 65 -34.81 15.47 -7.27
N GLY A 66 -33.90 14.81 -6.54
CA GLY A 66 -33.76 13.35 -6.54
C GLY A 66 -34.69 12.60 -5.59
N ARG A 67 -35.46 13.32 -4.73
CA ARG A 67 -36.22 12.70 -3.65
C ARG A 67 -37.44 11.93 -4.15
N SER A 68 -37.78 10.85 -3.44
CA SER A 68 -39.09 10.19 -3.58
C SER A 68 -40.20 11.01 -2.94
N ALA A 69 -41.50 10.75 -3.30
CA ALA A 69 -42.63 11.45 -2.71
C ALA A 69 -42.79 11.19 -1.20
N LYS A 70 -42.16 10.18 -0.65
CA LYS A 70 -42.21 9.76 0.76
C LYS A 70 -40.83 9.86 1.46
N ALA A 71 -39.90 10.61 0.89
CA ALA A 71 -38.56 10.75 1.42
C ALA A 71 -38.60 11.25 2.86
N ASP A 72 -37.97 10.49 3.77
CA ASP A 72 -37.70 10.89 5.14
C ASP A 72 -36.40 11.70 5.24
N GLU A 73 -36.04 12.14 6.45
CA GLU A 73 -34.82 12.91 6.67
C GLU A 73 -33.56 12.12 6.35
N ALA A 74 -33.56 10.79 6.57
CA ALA A 74 -32.41 9.93 6.29
C ALA A 74 -32.18 9.80 4.78
N GLU A 75 -33.24 9.58 3.98
CA GLU A 75 -33.16 9.54 2.51
C GLU A 75 -32.71 10.90 1.95
N LEU A 76 -33.23 12.01 2.47
CA LEU A 76 -32.82 13.35 2.03
C LEU A 76 -31.35 13.64 2.34
N ARG A 77 -30.84 13.18 3.48
CA ARG A 77 -29.44 13.33 3.85
C ARG A 77 -28.54 12.45 2.97
N GLU A 78 -28.94 11.23 2.64
CA GLU A 78 -28.20 10.37 1.73
C GLU A 78 -28.11 11.02 0.34
N LEU A 79 -29.21 11.52 -0.22
CA LEU A 79 -29.24 12.27 -1.48
C LEU A 79 -28.36 13.54 -1.44
N ALA A 80 -28.36 14.25 -0.31
CA ALA A 80 -27.49 15.42 -0.12
C ALA A 80 -26.01 15.02 -0.05
N THR A 81 -25.70 13.89 0.58
CA THR A 81 -24.33 13.33 0.63
C THR A 81 -23.83 12.99 -0.78
N GLU A 82 -24.66 12.32 -1.59
CA GLU A 82 -24.32 11.99 -2.99
C GLU A 82 -24.22 13.25 -3.87
N ALA A 83 -25.11 14.21 -3.68
CA ALA A 83 -25.07 15.49 -4.39
C ALA A 83 -23.76 16.26 -4.08
N ALA A 84 -23.37 16.34 -2.81
CA ALA A 84 -22.11 16.96 -2.42
C ALA A 84 -20.92 16.18 -2.97
N ALA A 85 -20.92 14.83 -2.90
CA ALA A 85 -19.87 14.00 -3.44
C ALA A 85 -19.69 14.17 -4.97
N GLY A 86 -20.77 14.37 -5.71
CA GLY A 86 -20.73 14.67 -7.15
C GLY A 86 -20.08 16.02 -7.51
N LEU A 87 -19.96 16.93 -6.55
CA LEU A 87 -19.36 18.26 -6.73
C LEU A 87 -17.87 18.34 -6.31
N ILE A 88 -17.28 17.26 -5.81
CA ILE A 88 -15.88 17.23 -5.33
C ILE A 88 -14.87 17.65 -6.42
N SER A 89 -15.15 17.31 -7.68
CA SER A 89 -14.29 17.73 -8.80
C SER A 89 -14.38 19.23 -9.13
N GLU A 90 -15.40 19.91 -8.63
CA GLU A 90 -15.52 21.37 -8.78
C GLU A 90 -14.80 22.10 -7.66
N ASP A 91 -14.95 21.58 -6.43
CA ASP A 91 -14.25 22.09 -5.26
C ASP A 91 -14.05 21.02 -4.17
N PRO A 92 -12.83 20.86 -3.60
CA PRO A 92 -12.56 19.92 -2.51
C PRO A 92 -13.39 20.15 -1.24
N ALA A 93 -13.91 21.37 -0.99
CA ALA A 93 -14.76 21.67 0.15
C ALA A 93 -16.02 20.78 0.19
N TYR A 94 -16.54 20.38 -0.96
CA TYR A 94 -17.67 19.45 -1.02
C TYR A 94 -17.35 18.04 -0.49
N SER A 95 -16.08 17.60 -0.52
CA SER A 95 -15.66 16.35 0.13
C SER A 95 -15.84 16.41 1.65
N ARG A 96 -15.49 17.55 2.26
CA ARG A 96 -15.70 17.76 3.69
C ARG A 96 -17.18 17.85 4.05
N LEU A 97 -18.00 18.53 3.24
CA LEU A 97 -19.44 18.60 3.44
C LEU A 97 -20.09 17.21 3.35
N ALA A 98 -19.75 16.42 2.33
CA ALA A 98 -20.26 15.05 2.16
C ALA A 98 -19.84 14.15 3.34
N ALA A 99 -18.62 14.29 3.85
CA ALA A 99 -18.15 13.57 5.04
C ALA A 99 -18.96 13.94 6.30
N ARG A 100 -19.24 15.23 6.52
CA ARG A 100 -20.05 15.70 7.66
C ARG A 100 -21.47 15.14 7.63
N LEU A 101 -22.10 15.12 6.46
CA LEU A 101 -23.43 14.51 6.26
C LEU A 101 -23.39 13.00 6.54
N LEU A 102 -22.39 12.29 6.03
CA LEU A 102 -22.19 10.87 6.28
C LEU A 102 -21.96 10.57 7.77
N THR A 103 -21.21 11.43 8.50
CA THR A 103 -20.98 11.30 9.94
C THR A 103 -22.30 11.32 10.72
N ILE A 104 -23.22 12.21 10.37
CA ILE A 104 -24.57 12.27 10.99
C ILE A 104 -25.28 10.93 10.80
N GLY A 105 -25.30 10.42 9.56
CA GLY A 105 -25.92 9.12 9.25
C GLY A 105 -25.32 7.95 10.03
N ILE A 106 -23.97 7.90 10.16
CA ILE A 106 -23.28 6.86 10.94
C ILE A 106 -23.68 6.92 12.42
N ARG A 107 -23.75 8.12 13.01
CA ARG A 107 -24.15 8.31 14.40
C ARG A 107 -25.59 7.88 14.65
N GLU A 108 -26.52 8.23 13.76
CA GLU A 108 -27.91 7.79 13.86
C GLU A 108 -28.05 6.28 13.69
N GLU A 109 -27.32 5.70 12.76
CA GLU A 109 -27.28 4.25 12.56
C GLU A 109 -26.82 3.54 13.83
N ALA A 110 -25.71 4.00 14.47
CA ALA A 110 -25.21 3.46 15.72
C ALA A 110 -26.19 3.68 16.90
N ALA A 111 -26.76 4.88 17.02
CA ALA A 111 -27.75 5.19 18.05
C ALA A 111 -29.00 4.29 17.92
N SER A 112 -29.42 3.92 16.71
CA SER A 112 -30.51 2.97 16.49
C SER A 112 -30.24 1.55 16.99
N GLN A 113 -28.98 1.23 17.30
CA GLN A 113 -28.54 -0.03 17.93
C GLN A 113 -28.29 0.13 19.44
N GLY A 114 -28.62 1.28 20.03
CA GLY A 114 -28.42 1.56 21.47
C GLY A 114 -27.01 2.02 21.80
N VAL A 115 -26.26 2.56 20.85
CA VAL A 115 -24.89 3.06 21.04
C VAL A 115 -24.91 4.57 21.13
N THR A 116 -24.68 5.11 22.34
CA THR A 116 -24.59 6.55 22.61
C THR A 116 -23.23 6.98 23.13
N SER A 117 -22.44 6.03 23.66
CA SER A 117 -21.08 6.22 24.17
C SER A 117 -20.13 5.13 23.63
N PHE A 118 -18.84 5.27 23.88
CA PHE A 118 -17.88 4.21 23.58
C PHE A 118 -18.15 2.95 24.41
N SER A 119 -18.46 3.10 25.68
CA SER A 119 -18.81 1.99 26.58
C SER A 119 -20.02 1.23 26.07
N ASP A 120 -21.06 1.91 25.58
CA ASP A 120 -22.23 1.27 24.93
C ASP A 120 -21.82 0.48 23.70
N SER A 121 -20.96 1.07 22.84
CA SER A 121 -20.45 0.40 21.63
C SER A 121 -19.76 -0.92 21.95
N VAL A 122 -18.88 -0.91 22.95
CA VAL A 122 -18.17 -2.12 23.42
C VAL A 122 -19.15 -3.12 24.03
N ALA A 123 -20.10 -2.68 24.87
CA ALA A 123 -21.08 -3.54 25.52
C ALA A 123 -22.01 -4.23 24.48
N VAL A 124 -22.49 -3.49 23.48
CA VAL A 124 -23.26 -4.05 22.36
C VAL A 124 -22.42 -5.04 21.57
N GLY A 125 -21.21 -4.66 21.16
CA GLY A 125 -20.30 -5.53 20.41
C GLY A 125 -19.92 -6.81 21.16
N HIS A 126 -19.72 -6.73 22.48
CA HIS A 126 -19.41 -7.90 23.32
C HIS A 126 -20.61 -8.84 23.43
N ARG A 127 -21.80 -8.31 23.70
CA ARG A 127 -23.06 -9.08 23.74
C ARG A 127 -23.33 -9.83 22.43
N GLU A 128 -23.05 -9.19 21.30
CA GLU A 128 -23.22 -9.76 19.96
C GLU A 128 -22.05 -10.67 19.53
N GLY A 129 -21.08 -10.93 20.41
CA GLY A 129 -19.97 -11.83 20.17
C GLY A 129 -18.90 -11.29 19.21
N LEU A 130 -18.81 -9.99 19.02
CA LEU A 130 -17.83 -9.33 18.14
C LEU A 130 -16.56 -8.94 18.90
N ILE A 131 -16.69 -8.43 20.11
CA ILE A 131 -15.59 -7.90 20.95
C ILE A 131 -15.12 -8.98 21.94
N ALA A 132 -13.82 -8.99 22.20
CA ALA A 132 -13.18 -9.90 23.15
C ALA A 132 -13.50 -9.54 24.61
N ASP A 133 -13.56 -10.58 25.46
CA ASP A 133 -13.84 -10.43 26.91
C ASP A 133 -12.86 -9.43 27.55
N ARG A 134 -11.55 -9.56 27.30
CA ARG A 134 -10.51 -8.66 27.81
C ARG A 134 -10.76 -7.18 27.44
N THR A 135 -11.15 -6.90 26.19
CA THR A 135 -11.44 -5.53 25.78
C THR A 135 -12.68 -4.99 26.46
N ALA A 136 -13.71 -5.82 26.68
CA ALA A 136 -14.92 -5.44 27.40
C ALA A 136 -14.64 -5.19 28.89
N GLU A 137 -13.82 -6.02 29.52
CA GLU A 137 -13.40 -5.87 30.92
C GLU A 137 -12.59 -4.58 31.12
N PHE A 138 -11.56 -4.34 30.29
CA PHE A 138 -10.77 -3.11 30.31
C PHE A 138 -11.66 -1.86 30.14
N THR A 139 -12.59 -1.92 29.15
CA THR A 139 -13.51 -0.79 28.89
C THR A 139 -14.44 -0.56 30.08
N THR A 140 -14.97 -1.62 30.70
CA THR A 140 -15.86 -1.50 31.86
C THR A 140 -15.14 -0.88 33.06
N LEU A 141 -13.88 -1.28 33.29
CA LEU A 141 -13.07 -0.75 34.40
C LEU A 141 -12.76 0.75 34.22
N HIS A 142 -12.56 1.20 32.98
CA HIS A 142 -12.13 2.56 32.69
C HIS A 142 -13.19 3.40 31.94
N ALA A 143 -14.48 3.01 32.01
CA ALA A 143 -15.56 3.53 31.19
C ALA A 143 -15.62 5.06 31.12
N GLU A 144 -15.71 5.70 32.32
CA GLU A 144 -15.81 7.17 32.40
C GLU A 144 -14.67 7.91 31.71
N ARG A 145 -13.44 7.41 31.87
CA ARG A 145 -12.26 8.03 31.25
C ARG A 145 -12.22 7.81 29.75
N LEU A 146 -12.60 6.63 29.25
CA LEU A 146 -12.62 6.29 27.84
C LEU A 146 -13.73 7.03 27.11
N ASP A 147 -14.92 7.16 27.72
CA ASP A 147 -16.03 7.94 27.13
C ASP A 147 -15.65 9.43 27.05
N SER A 148 -15.04 10.00 28.11
CA SER A 148 -14.53 11.37 28.09
C SER A 148 -13.48 11.63 27.00
N LEU A 149 -12.60 10.67 26.70
CA LEU A 149 -11.62 10.80 25.60
C LEU A 149 -12.31 10.99 24.24
N VAL A 150 -13.43 10.30 24.01
CA VAL A 150 -14.20 10.46 22.76
C VAL A 150 -14.89 11.82 22.74
N GLU A 151 -15.50 12.24 23.85
CA GLU A 151 -16.15 13.56 23.95
C GLU A 151 -15.15 14.70 23.70
N ASP A 152 -13.96 14.64 24.31
CA ASP A 152 -12.88 15.61 24.12
C ASP A 152 -12.44 15.66 22.65
N ALA A 153 -12.25 14.50 22.00
CA ALA A 153 -11.85 14.43 20.60
C ALA A 153 -12.93 15.00 19.67
N LEU A 154 -14.22 14.74 19.94
CA LEU A 154 -15.33 15.29 19.19
C LEU A 154 -15.44 16.81 19.35
N ALA A 155 -15.22 17.33 20.56
CA ALA A 155 -15.16 18.76 20.84
C ALA A 155 -13.99 19.44 20.06
N ASP A 156 -12.84 18.74 19.91
CA ASP A 156 -11.69 19.16 19.09
C ASP A 156 -11.91 18.93 17.58
N GLY A 157 -13.10 18.56 17.17
CA GLY A 157 -13.48 18.41 15.76
C GLY A 157 -12.88 17.18 15.07
N ALA A 158 -12.61 16.10 15.77
CA ALA A 158 -11.99 14.89 15.23
C ALA A 158 -12.70 14.35 13.98
N ASP A 159 -14.03 14.31 13.98
CA ASP A 159 -14.81 13.83 12.83
C ASP A 159 -14.78 14.78 11.61
N ARG A 160 -14.39 16.05 11.80
CA ARG A 160 -14.23 17.03 10.71
C ARG A 160 -12.95 16.86 9.91
N ARG A 161 -12.01 16.03 10.39
CA ARG A 161 -10.72 15.75 9.73
C ARG A 161 -10.88 14.83 8.53
N PHE A 162 -11.94 14.01 8.50
CA PHE A 162 -12.18 13.10 7.39
C PHE A 162 -12.66 13.80 6.12
N GLY A 163 -12.10 13.39 4.98
CA GLY A 163 -12.74 13.58 3.68
C GLY A 163 -13.76 12.47 3.40
N TYR A 164 -14.63 12.69 2.40
CA TYR A 164 -15.72 11.77 2.08
C TYR A 164 -15.25 10.34 1.80
N PHE A 165 -14.22 10.17 0.96
CA PHE A 165 -13.75 8.84 0.57
C PHE A 165 -13.11 8.08 1.74
N GLY A 166 -12.38 8.76 2.61
CA GLY A 166 -11.82 8.18 3.83
C GLY A 166 -12.91 7.68 4.77
N LEU A 167 -13.88 8.52 5.06
CA LEU A 167 -14.99 8.16 5.94
C LEU A 167 -15.91 7.09 5.33
N ARG A 168 -16.19 7.16 4.01
CA ARG A 168 -16.95 6.14 3.29
C ARG A 168 -16.25 4.78 3.33
N THR A 169 -14.92 4.78 3.21
CA THR A 169 -14.10 3.57 3.36
C THR A 169 -14.19 3.00 4.76
N LEU A 170 -14.08 3.83 5.81
CA LEU A 170 -14.30 3.40 7.19
C LEU A 170 -15.68 2.78 7.37
N HIS A 171 -16.74 3.51 7.00
CA HIS A 171 -18.12 3.06 7.16
C HIS A 171 -18.39 1.74 6.44
N SER A 172 -17.94 1.59 5.18
CA SER A 172 -18.26 0.42 4.36
C SER A 172 -17.45 -0.84 4.72
N ARG A 173 -16.20 -0.68 5.21
CA ARG A 173 -15.27 -1.80 5.35
C ARG A 173 -14.80 -2.08 6.78
N TYR A 174 -14.69 -1.07 7.65
CA TYR A 174 -14.00 -1.18 8.93
C TYR A 174 -14.91 -1.19 10.14
N LEU A 175 -15.93 -0.34 10.18
CA LEU A 175 -16.83 -0.26 11.33
C LEU A 175 -17.53 -1.59 11.58
N LEU A 176 -17.54 -2.03 12.84
CA LEU A 176 -18.23 -3.25 13.26
C LEU A 176 -19.73 -3.11 13.03
N ARG A 177 -20.34 -4.19 12.56
CA ARG A 177 -21.76 -4.25 12.25
C ARG A 177 -22.45 -5.34 13.04
N HIS A 178 -23.63 -5.01 13.56
CA HIS A 178 -24.50 -5.99 14.21
C HIS A 178 -24.75 -7.19 13.28
N PRO A 179 -24.57 -8.45 13.76
CA PRO A 179 -24.65 -9.64 12.90
C PRO A 179 -25.96 -9.81 12.13
N ILE A 180 -27.08 -9.40 12.74
CA ILE A 180 -28.44 -9.57 12.20
C ILE A 180 -28.88 -8.33 11.43
N THR A 181 -28.88 -7.15 12.08
CA THR A 181 -29.40 -5.91 11.46
C THR A 181 -28.48 -5.31 10.39
N ARG A 182 -27.19 -5.72 10.38
CA ARG A 182 -26.12 -5.21 9.54
C ARG A 182 -25.81 -3.72 9.70
N LYS A 183 -26.48 -3.05 10.65
CA LYS A 183 -26.19 -1.66 11.03
C LYS A 183 -24.88 -1.57 11.84
N VAL A 184 -24.20 -0.42 11.76
CA VAL A 184 -22.97 -0.21 12.52
C VAL A 184 -23.27 -0.13 14.02
N VAL A 185 -22.34 -0.64 14.81
CA VAL A 185 -22.38 -0.60 16.28
C VAL A 185 -21.24 0.24 16.86
N GLU A 186 -20.54 0.99 16.02
CA GLU A 186 -19.48 1.92 16.42
C GLU A 186 -19.45 3.14 15.48
N THR A 187 -19.08 4.29 16.02
CA THR A 187 -18.76 5.50 15.24
C THR A 187 -17.27 5.52 14.86
N PRO A 188 -16.79 6.43 13.99
CA PRO A 188 -15.37 6.52 13.68
C PRO A 188 -14.47 6.67 14.91
N GLN A 189 -14.86 7.45 15.90
CA GLN A 189 -14.09 7.64 17.14
C GLN A 189 -14.15 6.42 18.06
N HIS A 190 -15.31 5.74 18.17
CA HIS A 190 -15.43 4.48 18.87
C HIS A 190 -14.55 3.39 18.25
N PHE A 191 -14.53 3.32 16.91
CA PHE A 191 -13.66 2.41 16.17
C PHE A 191 -12.18 2.63 16.51
N MET A 192 -11.69 3.88 16.47
CA MET A 192 -10.29 4.17 16.79
C MET A 192 -9.93 3.87 18.24
N LEU A 193 -10.84 4.19 19.18
CA LEU A 193 -10.62 3.88 20.58
C LEU A 193 -10.68 2.37 20.86
N ARG A 194 -11.57 1.61 20.18
CA ARG A 194 -11.58 0.14 20.25
C ARG A 194 -10.25 -0.47 19.80
N VAL A 195 -9.69 0.03 18.69
CA VAL A 195 -8.39 -0.44 18.21
C VAL A 195 -7.30 -0.20 19.25
N ALA A 196 -7.28 0.97 19.88
CA ALA A 196 -6.32 1.30 20.93
C ALA A 196 -6.54 0.45 22.20
N ALA A 197 -7.78 0.33 22.68
CA ALA A 197 -8.13 -0.45 23.86
C ALA A 197 -7.84 -1.95 23.70
N GLY A 198 -8.02 -2.49 22.47
CA GLY A 198 -7.66 -3.87 22.16
C GLY A 198 -6.15 -4.17 22.25
N LEU A 199 -5.31 -3.14 22.31
CA LEU A 199 -3.85 -3.23 22.46
C LEU A 199 -3.38 -2.84 23.88
N ALA A 200 -4.28 -2.72 24.86
CA ALA A 200 -3.89 -2.50 26.25
C ALA A 200 -3.01 -3.66 26.76
N GLU A 201 -1.93 -3.38 27.48
CA GLU A 201 -1.02 -4.38 28.03
C GLU A 201 -1.64 -5.12 29.22
N ASP A 202 -2.25 -4.35 30.11
CA ASP A 202 -2.93 -4.79 31.32
C ASP A 202 -4.07 -3.80 31.69
N ASP A 203 -4.66 -3.95 32.87
CA ASP A 203 -5.76 -3.10 33.36
C ASP A 203 -5.26 -1.90 34.20
N SER A 204 -3.97 -1.56 34.12
CA SER A 204 -3.38 -0.48 34.90
C SER A 204 -3.71 0.91 34.33
N VAL A 205 -3.60 1.94 35.21
CA VAL A 205 -3.70 3.35 34.81
C VAL A 205 -2.64 3.70 33.76
N ARG A 206 -1.44 3.11 33.81
CA ARG A 206 -0.39 3.28 32.81
C ARG A 206 -0.86 2.78 31.42
N ALA A 207 -1.45 1.58 31.37
CA ALA A 207 -1.99 1.04 30.13
C ALA A 207 -3.11 1.93 29.57
N LEU A 208 -3.96 2.49 30.43
CA LEU A 208 -4.98 3.47 30.02
C LEU A 208 -4.37 4.74 29.42
N ASP A 209 -3.33 5.31 30.03
CA ASP A 209 -2.64 6.50 29.50
C ASP A 209 -1.97 6.22 28.15
N GLU A 210 -1.38 5.04 27.99
CA GLU A 210 -0.80 4.59 26.71
C GLU A 210 -1.89 4.38 25.64
N VAL A 211 -3.02 3.76 25.98
CA VAL A 211 -4.19 3.61 25.10
C VAL A 211 -4.72 4.98 24.66
N ALA A 212 -4.81 5.95 25.61
CA ALA A 212 -5.21 7.31 25.29
C ALA A 212 -4.22 8.02 24.34
N ALA A 213 -2.92 7.77 24.48
CA ALA A 213 -1.91 8.30 23.57
C ALA A 213 -2.08 7.76 22.14
N LEU A 214 -2.22 6.44 21.97
CA LEU A 214 -2.45 5.82 20.66
C LEU A 214 -3.77 6.30 20.03
N TYR A 215 -4.86 6.35 20.83
CA TYR A 215 -6.14 6.87 20.35
C TYR A 215 -6.02 8.29 19.82
N ARG A 216 -5.32 9.20 20.52
CA ARG A 216 -5.11 10.58 20.06
C ARG A 216 -4.35 10.63 18.74
N LEU A 217 -3.32 9.80 18.53
CA LEU A 217 -2.61 9.73 17.25
C LEU A 217 -3.54 9.30 16.12
N MET A 218 -4.35 8.25 16.32
CA MET A 218 -5.27 7.77 15.29
C MET A 218 -6.42 8.75 15.05
N SER A 219 -7.00 9.33 16.10
CA SER A 219 -8.07 10.33 16.01
C SER A 219 -7.64 11.63 15.29
N ARG A 220 -6.34 11.99 15.37
CA ARG A 220 -5.74 13.10 14.62
C ARG A 220 -5.32 12.72 13.22
N LEU A 221 -5.34 11.43 12.88
CA LEU A 221 -4.81 10.88 11.64
C LEU A 221 -3.29 11.08 11.49
N ASP A 222 -2.56 11.20 12.59
CA ASP A 222 -1.10 11.32 12.61
C ASP A 222 -0.42 9.97 12.33
N TYR A 223 -1.07 8.88 12.72
CA TYR A 223 -0.62 7.50 12.53
C TYR A 223 -1.82 6.57 12.38
N LEU A 224 -1.71 5.59 11.49
CA LEU A 224 -2.67 4.49 11.37
C LEU A 224 -1.93 3.14 11.30
N PRO A 225 -2.34 2.14 12.10
CA PRO A 225 -1.88 0.78 11.90
C PRO A 225 -2.47 0.19 10.62
N SER A 226 -1.89 -0.93 10.18
CA SER A 226 -2.35 -1.63 8.98
C SER A 226 -3.79 -2.15 9.09
N SER A 227 -4.40 -2.43 7.95
CA SER A 227 -5.78 -2.89 7.88
C SER A 227 -6.11 -4.09 8.78
N PRO A 228 -5.28 -5.14 8.90
CA PRO A 228 -5.56 -6.24 9.82
C PRO A 228 -5.67 -5.81 11.29
N THR A 229 -4.80 -4.91 11.74
CA THR A 229 -4.88 -4.35 13.10
C THR A 229 -6.15 -3.51 13.28
N LEU A 230 -6.47 -2.64 12.31
CA LEU A 230 -7.70 -1.85 12.33
C LEU A 230 -8.96 -2.72 12.37
N PHE A 231 -8.99 -3.83 11.61
CA PHE A 231 -10.14 -4.74 11.61
C PHE A 231 -10.30 -5.52 12.93
N ASN A 232 -9.19 -6.06 13.44
CA ASN A 232 -9.24 -7.18 14.38
C ASN A 232 -8.81 -6.83 15.80
N SER A 233 -8.17 -5.68 16.06
CA SER A 233 -7.83 -5.26 17.41
C SER A 233 -9.09 -5.09 18.27
N GLY A 234 -9.07 -5.64 19.47
CA GLY A 234 -10.19 -5.64 20.41
C GLY A 234 -11.31 -6.63 20.10
N THR A 235 -11.22 -7.39 18.98
CA THR A 235 -12.21 -8.39 18.62
C THR A 235 -11.84 -9.79 19.12
N ARG A 236 -12.79 -10.75 19.03
CA ARG A 236 -12.57 -12.16 19.45
C ARG A 236 -11.52 -12.91 18.63
N HIS A 237 -11.15 -12.40 17.45
CA HIS A 237 -10.16 -13.01 16.57
C HIS A 237 -9.07 -12.01 16.21
N PRO A 238 -8.15 -11.70 17.13
CA PRO A 238 -7.17 -10.63 17.00
C PRO A 238 -6.00 -11.02 16.06
N GLN A 239 -6.29 -11.46 14.83
CA GLN A 239 -5.25 -11.63 13.81
C GLN A 239 -4.94 -10.27 13.20
N MET A 240 -3.85 -9.66 13.63
CA MET A 240 -3.48 -8.27 13.33
C MET A 240 -2.26 -8.15 12.42
N SER A 241 -1.57 -9.27 12.10
CA SER A 241 -0.38 -9.27 11.25
C SER A 241 -0.76 -9.17 9.77
N SER A 242 -0.01 -8.37 9.01
CA SER A 242 -0.30 -8.09 7.61
C SER A 242 0.45 -8.99 6.64
N CYS A 243 1.70 -9.35 6.96
CA CYS A 243 2.65 -9.94 6.05
C CYS A 243 3.25 -11.21 6.63
N TYR A 244 3.38 -12.22 5.76
CA TYR A 244 3.99 -13.50 6.07
C TYR A 244 4.96 -13.90 4.97
N LEU A 245 6.17 -14.31 5.37
CA LEU A 245 7.18 -14.84 4.47
C LEU A 245 7.41 -16.31 4.81
N LEU A 246 7.30 -17.15 3.80
CA LEU A 246 7.55 -18.58 3.92
C LEU A 246 8.77 -18.94 3.08
N ASP A 247 9.66 -19.75 3.65
CA ASP A 247 10.71 -20.39 2.85
C ASP A 247 10.11 -21.39 1.86
N SER A 248 10.87 -21.74 0.85
CA SER A 248 10.54 -22.78 -0.10
C SER A 248 10.22 -24.08 0.66
N PRO A 249 9.20 -24.84 0.23
CA PRO A 249 9.04 -26.19 0.74
C PRO A 249 10.29 -27.00 0.45
N LEU A 250 10.58 -28.01 1.28
CA LEU A 250 11.58 -29.01 0.96
C LEU A 250 11.17 -29.75 -0.32
N ASP A 251 12.14 -30.29 -1.05
CA ASP A 251 11.93 -30.99 -2.33
C ASP A 251 11.29 -32.37 -2.15
N GLU A 252 10.18 -32.40 -1.41
CA GLU A 252 9.39 -33.57 -1.03
C GLU A 252 7.88 -33.26 -1.15
N LEU A 253 7.10 -34.25 -1.59
CA LEU A 253 5.67 -34.04 -1.86
C LEU A 253 4.90 -33.57 -0.62
N ASP A 254 5.15 -34.21 0.53
CA ASP A 254 4.47 -33.86 1.78
C ASP A 254 4.78 -32.42 2.20
N SER A 255 6.05 -31.99 2.13
CA SER A 255 6.46 -30.63 2.45
C SER A 255 5.82 -29.59 1.51
N ILE A 256 5.67 -29.91 0.21
CA ILE A 256 5.01 -29.03 -0.76
C ILE A 256 3.54 -28.82 -0.36
N TYR A 257 2.80 -29.90 -0.05
CA TYR A 257 1.38 -29.77 0.30
C TYR A 257 1.16 -29.22 1.70
N ASP A 258 2.06 -29.47 2.66
CA ASP A 258 2.04 -28.82 3.97
C ASP A 258 2.25 -27.33 3.85
N ARG A 259 3.13 -26.88 2.95
CA ARG A 259 3.33 -25.46 2.67
C ARG A 259 2.07 -24.84 2.07
N TYR A 260 1.36 -25.54 1.16
CA TYR A 260 0.08 -25.05 0.62
C TYR A 260 -1.00 -24.97 1.69
N HIS A 261 -1.05 -25.91 2.62
CA HIS A 261 -1.94 -25.84 3.76
C HIS A 261 -1.65 -24.61 4.64
N GLN A 262 -0.37 -24.29 4.91
CA GLN A 262 0.02 -23.09 5.62
C GLN A 262 -0.42 -21.83 4.86
N VAL A 263 -0.14 -21.74 3.56
CA VAL A 263 -0.57 -20.62 2.68
C VAL A 263 -2.09 -20.44 2.74
N ALA A 264 -2.88 -21.52 2.66
CA ALA A 264 -4.33 -21.44 2.73
C ALA A 264 -4.82 -20.93 4.10
N ARG A 265 -4.23 -21.39 5.20
CA ARG A 265 -4.56 -20.90 6.56
C ARG A 265 -4.23 -19.42 6.74
N LEU A 266 -3.03 -18.99 6.32
CA LEU A 266 -2.61 -17.60 6.39
C LEU A 266 -3.49 -16.70 5.53
N SER A 267 -3.82 -17.13 4.29
CA SER A 267 -4.73 -16.40 3.38
C SER A 267 -6.13 -16.24 3.97
N LYS A 268 -6.68 -17.30 4.61
CA LYS A 268 -7.99 -17.23 5.30
C LYS A 268 -8.04 -16.11 6.33
N HIS A 269 -6.93 -15.81 6.97
CA HIS A 269 -6.81 -14.80 8.03
C HIS A 269 -6.21 -13.47 7.53
N ALA A 270 -6.38 -13.15 6.26
CA ALA A 270 -6.03 -11.86 5.65
C ALA A 270 -4.52 -11.56 5.49
N GLY A 271 -3.65 -12.57 5.63
CA GLY A 271 -2.21 -12.41 5.41
C GLY A 271 -1.87 -12.21 3.93
N GLY A 272 -1.03 -11.20 3.63
CA GLY A 272 -0.30 -11.09 2.38
C GLY A 272 0.92 -12.02 2.42
N ILE A 273 1.11 -12.87 1.41
CA ILE A 273 2.07 -13.97 1.44
C ILE A 273 3.19 -13.75 0.43
N GLY A 274 4.45 -13.87 0.88
CA GLY A 274 5.61 -14.12 0.05
C GLY A 274 6.09 -15.56 0.26
N LEU A 275 6.35 -16.28 -0.83
CA LEU A 275 6.78 -17.66 -0.80
C LEU A 275 7.99 -17.83 -1.70
N SER A 276 9.14 -18.24 -1.14
CA SER A 276 10.26 -18.73 -1.93
C SER A 276 9.91 -20.09 -2.55
N TYR A 277 10.41 -20.36 -3.76
CA TYR A 277 10.18 -21.65 -4.42
C TYR A 277 11.46 -22.26 -5.01
N SER A 278 12.62 -21.79 -4.56
CA SER A 278 13.92 -22.08 -5.16
C SER A 278 14.54 -23.42 -4.73
N ARG A 279 13.93 -24.16 -3.78
CA ARG A 279 14.44 -25.49 -3.34
C ARG A 279 13.90 -26.66 -4.15
N ILE A 280 12.82 -26.47 -4.92
CA ILE A 280 12.14 -27.56 -5.65
C ILE A 280 12.92 -27.90 -6.92
N ARG A 281 13.23 -29.19 -7.10
CA ARG A 281 13.95 -29.70 -8.29
C ARG A 281 13.28 -29.28 -9.60
N SER A 282 14.11 -28.94 -10.56
CA SER A 282 13.66 -28.51 -11.87
C SER A 282 13.11 -29.66 -12.73
N ARG A 283 12.47 -29.30 -13.82
CA ARG A 283 12.01 -30.23 -14.86
C ARG A 283 13.17 -31.05 -15.40
N GLY A 284 12.89 -32.36 -15.58
CA GLY A 284 13.89 -33.30 -16.08
C GLY A 284 14.83 -33.89 -15.03
N SER A 285 14.86 -33.35 -13.80
CA SER A 285 15.66 -33.90 -12.70
C SER A 285 15.17 -35.28 -12.29
N LEU A 286 16.12 -36.18 -11.93
CA LEU A 286 15.82 -37.55 -11.57
C LEU A 286 15.05 -37.65 -10.25
N ILE A 287 13.96 -38.39 -10.24
CA ILE A 287 13.23 -38.84 -9.03
C ILE A 287 13.74 -40.20 -8.63
N ARG A 288 14.69 -40.26 -7.69
CA ARG A 288 15.40 -41.48 -7.31
C ARG A 288 14.43 -42.63 -6.88
N GLY A 289 13.36 -42.31 -6.18
CA GLY A 289 12.42 -43.30 -5.63
C GLY A 289 11.60 -44.06 -6.70
N THR A 290 11.34 -43.42 -7.86
CA THR A 290 10.54 -43.98 -8.94
C THR A 290 11.34 -44.20 -10.22
N ASN A 291 12.58 -43.80 -10.26
CA ASN A 291 13.44 -43.75 -11.46
C ASN A 291 12.81 -42.99 -12.63
N GLY A 292 11.95 -42.02 -12.33
CA GLY A 292 11.28 -41.14 -13.29
C GLY A 292 11.90 -39.75 -13.30
N HIS A 293 11.32 -38.86 -14.08
CA HIS A 293 11.78 -37.44 -14.15
C HIS A 293 10.74 -36.48 -13.60
N SER A 294 11.21 -35.42 -12.97
CA SER A 294 10.39 -34.32 -12.45
C SER A 294 9.72 -33.52 -13.59
N ASN A 295 8.50 -33.08 -13.37
CA ASN A 295 7.81 -32.11 -14.23
C ASN A 295 8.15 -30.65 -13.90
N GLY A 296 9.05 -30.42 -12.94
CA GLY A 296 9.45 -29.11 -12.48
C GLY A 296 8.43 -28.39 -11.62
N ILE A 297 8.60 -27.06 -11.45
CA ILE A 297 7.81 -26.24 -10.53
C ILE A 297 6.43 -25.85 -11.06
N VAL A 298 6.23 -25.79 -12.37
CA VAL A 298 5.03 -25.24 -13.01
C VAL A 298 3.72 -25.95 -12.60
N PRO A 299 3.64 -27.31 -12.60
CA PRO A 299 2.42 -28.00 -12.16
C PRO A 299 2.07 -27.73 -10.69
N PHE A 300 3.07 -27.64 -9.82
CA PHE A 300 2.87 -27.32 -8.42
C PHE A 300 2.42 -25.87 -8.22
N LEU A 301 2.98 -24.91 -8.95
CA LEU A 301 2.55 -23.51 -8.91
C LEU A 301 1.13 -23.34 -9.46
N LYS A 302 0.70 -24.14 -10.47
CA LYS A 302 -0.70 -24.17 -10.94
C LYS A 302 -1.65 -24.63 -9.83
N THR A 303 -1.26 -25.64 -9.04
CA THR A 303 -2.04 -26.09 -7.88
C THR A 303 -2.13 -25.00 -6.80
N LEU A 304 -1.02 -24.33 -6.51
CA LEU A 304 -0.99 -23.22 -5.56
C LEU A 304 -1.88 -22.05 -6.05
N ASP A 305 -1.83 -21.69 -7.33
CA ASP A 305 -2.66 -20.67 -7.96
C ASP A 305 -4.16 -20.92 -7.74
N ALA A 306 -4.60 -22.15 -7.96
CA ALA A 306 -5.99 -22.56 -7.72
C ALA A 306 -6.35 -22.50 -6.23
N SER A 307 -5.43 -22.92 -5.34
CA SER A 307 -5.63 -22.87 -3.88
C SER A 307 -5.77 -21.43 -3.37
N VAL A 308 -4.91 -20.52 -3.81
CA VAL A 308 -4.95 -19.10 -3.44
C VAL A 308 -6.24 -18.44 -3.94
N ALA A 309 -6.69 -18.78 -5.16
CA ALA A 309 -7.93 -18.27 -5.72
C ALA A 309 -9.18 -18.77 -4.96
N ALA A 310 -9.14 -20.02 -4.46
CA ALA A 310 -10.24 -20.62 -3.72
C ALA A 310 -10.44 -20.04 -2.31
N VAL A 311 -9.37 -19.62 -1.65
CA VAL A 311 -9.43 -19.10 -0.28
C VAL A 311 -9.73 -17.60 -0.30
N ASN A 312 -10.89 -17.23 0.25
CA ASN A 312 -11.23 -15.83 0.45
C ASN A 312 -11.32 -15.49 1.95
N GLN A 313 -10.99 -14.26 2.26
CA GLN A 313 -10.94 -13.71 3.61
C GLN A 313 -12.33 -13.28 4.08
N GLY A 314 -13.22 -14.23 4.33
CA GLY A 314 -14.59 -13.96 4.79
C GLY A 314 -15.41 -13.09 3.84
N GLY A 315 -15.16 -13.18 2.52
CA GLY A 315 -15.83 -12.39 1.49
C GLY A 315 -15.28 -10.95 1.31
N ARG A 316 -14.28 -10.53 2.10
CA ARG A 316 -13.74 -9.16 2.07
C ARG A 316 -12.57 -8.97 1.11
N ARG A 317 -11.71 -9.99 0.94
CA ARG A 317 -10.56 -9.99 0.01
C ARG A 317 -10.34 -11.39 -0.54
N LYS A 318 -9.87 -11.50 -1.79
CA LYS A 318 -9.33 -12.73 -2.34
C LYS A 318 -7.97 -13.01 -1.70
N GLY A 319 -7.59 -14.28 -1.58
CA GLY A 319 -6.23 -14.68 -1.22
C GLY A 319 -5.23 -14.09 -2.23
N ALA A 320 -4.05 -13.71 -1.76
CA ALA A 320 -2.99 -13.15 -2.60
C ALA A 320 -1.63 -13.64 -2.11
N ALA A 321 -0.82 -14.13 -3.05
CA ALA A 321 0.53 -14.59 -2.80
C ALA A 321 1.49 -14.14 -3.90
N ALA A 322 2.73 -13.86 -3.54
CA ALA A 322 3.85 -13.66 -4.45
C ALA A 322 4.82 -14.83 -4.32
N VAL A 323 5.22 -15.39 -5.45
CA VAL A 323 6.20 -16.45 -5.52
C VAL A 323 7.53 -15.88 -6.00
N TYR A 324 8.59 -16.19 -5.25
CA TYR A 324 9.95 -15.74 -5.52
C TYR A 324 10.78 -16.91 -6.05
N LEU A 325 11.46 -16.70 -7.17
CA LEU A 325 12.36 -17.67 -7.75
C LEU A 325 13.73 -17.06 -8.01
N GLU A 326 14.80 -17.78 -7.64
CA GLU A 326 16.16 -17.35 -7.93
C GLU A 326 16.51 -17.53 -9.41
N THR A 327 17.28 -16.59 -9.97
CA THR A 327 17.56 -16.51 -11.41
C THR A 327 18.43 -17.66 -11.95
N TRP A 328 19.10 -18.43 -11.09
CA TRP A 328 19.91 -19.59 -11.46
C TRP A 328 19.10 -20.90 -11.54
N HIS A 329 17.83 -20.92 -11.10
CA HIS A 329 16.98 -22.10 -11.17
C HIS A 329 16.68 -22.49 -12.62
N SER A 330 16.80 -23.78 -12.97
CA SER A 330 16.65 -24.22 -14.37
C SER A 330 15.26 -23.98 -14.95
N ASP A 331 14.20 -23.92 -14.14
CA ASP A 331 12.84 -23.64 -14.60
C ASP A 331 12.56 -22.12 -14.69
N ILE A 332 13.56 -21.26 -14.57
CA ILE A 332 13.36 -19.79 -14.60
C ILE A 332 12.70 -19.31 -15.90
N GLU A 333 13.03 -19.94 -17.02
CA GLU A 333 12.45 -19.58 -18.31
C GLU A 333 10.94 -19.91 -18.37
N GLU A 334 10.52 -21.04 -17.81
CA GLU A 334 9.10 -21.42 -17.71
C GLU A 334 8.37 -20.57 -16.66
N PHE A 335 9.06 -20.18 -15.58
CA PHE A 335 8.51 -19.28 -14.57
C PHE A 335 8.17 -17.89 -15.13
N LEU A 336 8.99 -17.35 -16.02
CA LEU A 336 8.71 -16.07 -16.70
C LEU A 336 7.41 -16.08 -17.50
N GLU A 337 7.00 -17.24 -18.02
CA GLU A 337 5.82 -17.41 -18.87
C GLU A 337 4.52 -17.61 -18.07
N LEU A 338 4.59 -17.81 -16.75
CA LEU A 338 3.42 -18.15 -15.92
C LEU A 338 2.29 -17.12 -15.97
N ARG A 339 2.59 -15.86 -16.24
CA ARG A 339 1.61 -14.77 -16.33
C ARG A 339 1.24 -14.37 -17.76
N ASP A 340 1.75 -15.06 -18.78
CA ASP A 340 1.40 -14.74 -20.15
C ASP A 340 -0.08 -14.94 -20.42
N ASN A 341 -0.66 -14.04 -21.20
CA ASN A 341 -2.07 -14.08 -21.58
C ASN A 341 -2.35 -15.07 -22.75
N THR A 342 -1.32 -15.73 -23.26
CA THR A 342 -1.37 -16.68 -24.37
C THR A 342 -0.78 -18.02 -23.96
N GLY A 343 -1.05 -19.08 -24.74
CA GLY A 343 -0.54 -20.42 -24.48
C GLY A 343 -1.53 -21.31 -23.70
N GLU A 344 -1.04 -22.44 -23.20
CA GLU A 344 -1.85 -23.43 -22.49
C GLU A 344 -2.18 -22.95 -21.07
N ASP A 345 -3.46 -22.84 -20.71
CA ASP A 345 -3.89 -22.42 -19.36
C ASP A 345 -3.34 -23.32 -18.24
N ALA A 346 -3.15 -24.61 -18.50
CA ALA A 346 -2.53 -25.54 -17.54
C ALA A 346 -1.11 -25.11 -17.10
N ARG A 347 -0.46 -24.28 -17.90
CA ARG A 347 0.90 -23.75 -17.64
C ARG A 347 0.90 -22.27 -17.22
N ARG A 348 -0.25 -21.72 -16.82
CA ARG A 348 -0.41 -20.31 -16.43
C ARG A 348 -0.93 -20.16 -15.00
N THR A 349 -0.51 -19.11 -14.32
CA THR A 349 -0.89 -18.79 -12.94
C THR A 349 -1.31 -17.32 -12.87
N HIS A 350 -2.61 -17.02 -13.03
CA HIS A 350 -3.11 -15.65 -13.09
C HIS A 350 -3.41 -15.03 -11.72
N ASN A 351 -3.48 -15.85 -10.66
CA ASN A 351 -3.78 -15.40 -9.29
C ASN A 351 -2.51 -15.24 -8.43
N LEU A 352 -1.36 -15.77 -8.88
CA LEU A 352 -0.06 -15.58 -8.22
C LEU A 352 0.66 -14.37 -8.79
N ASN A 353 1.30 -13.58 -7.93
CA ASN A 353 2.30 -12.60 -8.34
C ASN A 353 3.66 -13.31 -8.42
N LEU A 354 4.54 -12.78 -9.28
CA LEU A 354 5.87 -13.34 -9.51
C LEU A 354 6.94 -12.31 -9.17
N ALA A 355 8.03 -12.77 -8.57
CA ALA A 355 9.19 -11.94 -8.30
C ALA A 355 10.49 -12.75 -8.51
N HIS A 356 11.55 -12.06 -8.87
CA HIS A 356 12.88 -12.63 -9.05
C HIS A 356 13.74 -12.32 -7.84
N TRP A 357 14.35 -13.37 -7.24
CA TRP A 357 15.33 -13.23 -6.17
C TRP A 357 16.72 -13.31 -6.78
N ILE A 358 17.41 -12.16 -6.91
CA ILE A 358 18.51 -11.95 -7.84
C ILE A 358 19.83 -11.83 -7.07
N PRO A 359 20.79 -12.77 -7.25
CA PRO A 359 22.12 -12.61 -6.72
C PRO A 359 22.95 -11.58 -7.52
N ASP A 360 23.87 -10.88 -6.87
CA ASP A 360 24.72 -9.87 -7.48
C ASP A 360 25.57 -10.43 -8.65
N GLU A 361 25.98 -11.69 -8.59
CA GLU A 361 26.72 -12.35 -9.67
C GLU A 361 25.94 -12.36 -10.99
N PHE A 362 24.62 -12.55 -10.95
CA PHE A 362 23.79 -12.44 -12.14
C PHE A 362 23.87 -11.04 -12.77
N MET A 363 23.71 -10.00 -11.95
CA MET A 363 23.73 -8.62 -12.45
C MET A 363 25.13 -8.23 -12.96
N ARG A 364 26.19 -8.71 -12.31
CA ARG A 364 27.58 -8.52 -12.80
C ARG A 364 27.79 -9.19 -14.16
N ARG A 365 27.26 -10.40 -14.36
CA ARG A 365 27.35 -11.11 -15.67
C ARG A 365 26.49 -10.46 -16.75
N VAL A 366 25.32 -9.93 -16.39
CA VAL A 366 24.53 -9.09 -17.33
C VAL A 366 25.34 -7.88 -17.80
N ALA A 367 25.95 -7.15 -16.87
CA ALA A 367 26.79 -5.99 -17.21
C ALA A 367 27.99 -6.37 -18.09
N ALA A 368 28.67 -7.49 -17.77
CA ALA A 368 29.87 -7.96 -18.46
C ALA A 368 29.60 -8.83 -19.71
N ASP A 369 28.34 -9.01 -20.11
CA ASP A 369 27.91 -9.88 -21.21
C ASP A 369 28.45 -11.31 -21.13
N GLN A 370 28.32 -11.91 -19.95
CA GLN A 370 28.83 -13.25 -19.68
C GLN A 370 27.73 -14.31 -19.72
N PRO A 371 28.09 -15.61 -19.89
CA PRO A 371 27.14 -16.70 -19.78
C PRO A 371 26.61 -16.87 -18.36
N TRP A 372 25.38 -17.33 -18.24
CA TRP A 372 24.70 -17.67 -16.99
C TRP A 372 24.26 -19.14 -17.01
N SER A 373 24.68 -19.90 -16.02
CA SER A 373 24.40 -21.32 -15.90
C SER A 373 23.17 -21.54 -15.02
N LEU A 374 22.26 -22.41 -15.48
CA LEU A 374 21.03 -22.79 -14.81
C LEU A 374 21.18 -24.18 -14.21
N PHE A 375 20.81 -24.32 -12.94
CA PHE A 375 20.97 -25.55 -12.17
C PHE A 375 19.64 -26.06 -11.64
N SER A 376 19.56 -27.38 -11.41
CA SER A 376 18.54 -27.94 -10.53
C SER A 376 18.95 -27.80 -9.08
N PRO A 377 18.08 -27.35 -8.17
CA PRO A 377 18.38 -27.32 -6.73
C PRO A 377 18.75 -28.68 -6.14
N ALA A 378 18.33 -29.77 -6.77
CA ALA A 378 18.68 -31.13 -6.36
C ALA A 378 20.17 -31.43 -6.50
N ASP A 379 20.89 -30.71 -7.38
CA ASP A 379 22.32 -30.88 -7.64
C ASP A 379 23.18 -29.84 -6.90
N VAL A 380 22.60 -28.72 -6.50
CA VAL A 380 23.28 -27.59 -5.84
C VAL A 380 22.40 -26.98 -4.72
N PRO A 381 21.94 -27.78 -3.75
CA PRO A 381 20.98 -27.33 -2.75
C PRO A 381 21.46 -26.17 -1.88
N GLU A 382 22.78 -26.05 -1.72
CA GLU A 382 23.38 -24.99 -0.90
C GLU A 382 23.21 -23.57 -1.46
N LEU A 383 23.00 -23.40 -2.77
CA LEU A 383 22.89 -22.08 -3.39
C LEU A 383 21.70 -21.26 -2.87
N VAL A 384 20.64 -21.92 -2.40
CA VAL A 384 19.46 -21.24 -1.84
C VAL A 384 19.82 -20.47 -0.56
N ASP A 385 20.66 -21.06 0.30
CA ASP A 385 20.98 -20.50 1.61
C ASP A 385 22.22 -19.58 1.58
N LEU A 386 22.95 -19.55 0.48
CA LEU A 386 24.16 -18.74 0.31
C LEU A 386 23.88 -17.41 -0.37
N TRP A 387 24.66 -16.39 -0.04
CA TRP A 387 24.63 -15.05 -0.64
C TRP A 387 26.03 -14.42 -0.67
N GLY A 388 26.23 -13.35 -1.46
CA GLY A 388 27.49 -12.65 -1.59
C GLY A 388 28.63 -13.56 -2.08
N GLU A 389 29.83 -13.38 -1.56
CA GLU A 389 31.04 -14.11 -1.97
C GLU A 389 30.88 -15.64 -1.81
N GLN A 390 30.12 -16.09 -0.80
CA GLN A 390 29.92 -17.53 -0.58
C GLN A 390 29.04 -18.12 -1.70
N PHE A 391 28.00 -17.42 -2.12
CA PHE A 391 27.19 -17.78 -3.28
C PHE A 391 28.05 -17.82 -4.55
N ASP A 392 28.84 -16.77 -4.81
CA ASP A 392 29.68 -16.66 -5.99
C ASP A 392 30.66 -17.84 -6.09
N ALA A 393 31.31 -18.20 -4.97
CA ALA A 393 32.24 -19.30 -4.92
C ALA A 393 31.57 -20.66 -5.17
N ALA A 394 30.42 -20.92 -4.54
CA ALA A 394 29.64 -22.15 -4.72
C ALA A 394 29.09 -22.25 -6.16
N TYR A 395 28.56 -21.16 -6.70
CA TYR A 395 28.05 -21.08 -8.06
C TYR A 395 29.15 -21.42 -9.11
N LYS A 396 30.30 -20.78 -9.03
CA LYS A 396 31.47 -21.05 -9.90
C LYS A 396 32.00 -22.46 -9.74
N LYS A 397 31.98 -23.02 -8.53
CA LYS A 397 32.35 -24.43 -8.28
C LYS A 397 31.37 -25.38 -8.96
N ALA A 398 30.07 -25.12 -8.91
CA ALA A 398 29.08 -25.93 -9.59
C ALA A 398 29.25 -25.88 -11.13
N GLU A 399 29.55 -24.71 -11.69
CA GLU A 399 29.90 -24.57 -13.12
C GLU A 399 31.13 -25.43 -13.49
N ALA A 400 32.19 -25.31 -12.73
CA ALA A 400 33.44 -26.06 -12.96
C ALA A 400 33.25 -27.59 -12.83
N ALA A 401 32.29 -28.01 -11.99
CA ALA A 401 31.91 -29.41 -11.84
C ALA A 401 30.97 -29.92 -12.95
N GLY A 402 30.52 -29.05 -13.87
CA GLY A 402 29.63 -29.43 -15.00
C GLY A 402 28.21 -29.76 -14.55
N LEU A 403 27.71 -29.19 -13.43
CA LEU A 403 26.39 -29.47 -12.88
C LEU A 403 25.28 -28.69 -13.57
N ALA A 404 25.64 -27.74 -14.45
CA ALA A 404 24.66 -26.92 -15.17
C ALA A 404 23.79 -27.78 -16.10
N GLN A 405 22.46 -27.67 -15.99
CA GLN A 405 21.53 -28.27 -16.92
C GLN A 405 21.48 -27.52 -18.26
N LYS A 406 21.67 -26.20 -18.18
CA LYS A 406 21.69 -25.31 -19.34
C LYS A 406 22.57 -24.10 -19.05
N THR A 407 23.20 -23.55 -20.06
CA THR A 407 23.90 -22.25 -19.99
C THR A 407 23.38 -21.35 -21.10
N ILE A 408 23.05 -20.10 -20.73
CA ILE A 408 22.48 -19.10 -21.63
C ILE A 408 23.22 -17.77 -21.44
N PRO A 409 23.20 -16.82 -22.41
CA PRO A 409 23.70 -15.46 -22.16
C PRO A 409 22.88 -14.79 -21.02
N ALA A 410 23.57 -14.19 -20.04
CA ALA A 410 22.88 -13.51 -18.94
C ALA A 410 21.99 -12.36 -19.43
N ARG A 411 22.42 -11.63 -20.47
CA ARG A 411 21.64 -10.56 -21.11
C ARG A 411 20.34 -11.07 -21.74
N ASP A 412 20.32 -12.28 -22.31
CA ASP A 412 19.10 -12.86 -22.88
C ASP A 412 18.04 -13.13 -21.80
N LEU A 413 18.46 -13.73 -20.68
CA LEU A 413 17.54 -13.95 -19.55
C LEU A 413 17.04 -12.61 -18.99
N TYR A 414 17.93 -11.65 -18.78
CA TYR A 414 17.57 -10.31 -18.29
C TYR A 414 16.59 -9.59 -19.24
N GLY A 415 16.81 -9.70 -20.56
CA GLY A 415 15.90 -9.17 -21.59
C GLY A 415 14.51 -9.81 -21.53
N ARG A 416 14.43 -11.13 -21.31
CA ARG A 416 13.15 -11.82 -21.11
C ARG A 416 12.44 -11.38 -19.82
N MET A 417 13.20 -11.18 -18.72
CA MET A 417 12.65 -10.62 -17.47
C MET A 417 12.05 -9.23 -17.70
N MET A 418 12.76 -8.34 -18.42
CA MET A 418 12.26 -7.00 -18.79
C MET A 418 11.01 -7.06 -19.66
N ARG A 419 10.96 -8.01 -20.58
CA ARG A 419 9.78 -8.21 -21.45
C ARG A 419 8.55 -8.64 -20.64
N THR A 420 8.70 -9.61 -19.77
CA THR A 420 7.63 -10.07 -18.87
C THR A 420 7.13 -8.93 -18.01
N LEU A 421 8.04 -8.15 -17.43
CA LEU A 421 7.71 -6.99 -16.61
C LEU A 421 6.94 -5.92 -17.39
N ALA A 422 7.38 -5.61 -18.63
CA ALA A 422 6.69 -4.66 -19.50
C ALA A 422 5.26 -5.10 -19.86
N GLN A 423 5.08 -6.41 -20.11
CA GLN A 423 3.80 -6.97 -20.55
C GLN A 423 2.79 -7.16 -19.41
N THR A 424 3.26 -7.50 -18.23
CA THR A 424 2.40 -7.95 -17.12
C THR A 424 2.44 -7.03 -15.89
N GLY A 425 3.41 -6.13 -15.79
CA GLY A 425 3.72 -5.37 -14.58
C GLY A 425 4.23 -6.26 -13.42
N ASN A 426 4.43 -7.55 -13.67
CA ASN A 426 4.84 -8.58 -12.73
C ASN A 426 6.22 -9.14 -13.07
N GLY A 427 6.85 -9.87 -12.15
CA GLY A 427 8.24 -10.28 -12.25
C GLY A 427 9.15 -9.24 -11.59
N TRP A 428 8.79 -8.85 -10.37
CA TRP A 428 9.48 -7.78 -9.63
C TRP A 428 10.94 -8.12 -9.40
N MET A 429 11.79 -7.10 -9.50
CA MET A 429 13.23 -7.24 -9.32
C MET A 429 13.58 -7.02 -7.84
N THR A 430 14.11 -8.05 -7.18
CA THR A 430 14.54 -8.01 -5.79
C THR A 430 15.94 -8.58 -5.65
N PHE A 431 16.80 -7.96 -4.83
CA PHE A 431 18.25 -8.19 -4.84
C PHE A 431 18.70 -8.93 -3.58
N LYS A 432 19.01 -10.23 -3.75
CA LYS A 432 19.33 -11.19 -2.69
C LYS A 432 20.48 -10.72 -1.80
N ASP A 433 21.58 -10.27 -2.43
CA ASP A 433 22.82 -10.00 -1.69
C ASP A 433 22.72 -8.71 -0.88
N THR A 434 22.13 -7.65 -1.44
CA THR A 434 21.92 -6.41 -0.69
C THR A 434 20.96 -6.63 0.48
N ALA A 435 19.90 -7.40 0.29
CA ALA A 435 18.95 -7.74 1.36
C ALA A 435 19.66 -8.49 2.51
N ASN A 436 20.41 -9.54 2.21
CA ASN A 436 21.08 -10.36 3.22
C ASN A 436 22.28 -9.68 3.87
N ARG A 437 23.06 -8.92 3.11
CA ARG A 437 24.24 -8.20 3.62
C ARG A 437 23.86 -7.18 4.70
N THR A 438 22.69 -6.55 4.60
CA THR A 438 22.28 -5.46 5.49
C THR A 438 21.24 -5.85 6.53
N ALA A 439 20.61 -7.02 6.42
CA ALA A 439 19.62 -7.49 7.38
C ALA A 439 20.22 -7.74 8.77
N ASN A 440 19.57 -7.21 9.81
CA ASN A 440 20.02 -7.37 11.18
C ASN A 440 20.01 -8.83 11.65
N GLN A 441 19.11 -9.65 11.11
CA GLN A 441 18.89 -11.06 11.50
C GLN A 441 19.91 -12.03 10.86
N THR A 442 20.73 -11.61 9.89
CA THR A 442 21.68 -12.46 9.16
C THR A 442 23.12 -12.38 9.71
N ALA A 443 23.27 -12.09 10.99
CA ALA A 443 24.59 -11.98 11.61
C ALA A 443 25.31 -13.33 11.77
N GLU A 444 24.57 -14.44 11.75
CA GLU A 444 25.12 -15.79 11.90
C GLU A 444 24.87 -16.65 10.65
N PRO A 445 25.76 -17.59 10.32
CA PRO A 445 25.51 -18.58 9.27
C PRO A 445 24.22 -19.36 9.53
N GLY A 446 23.47 -19.67 8.47
CA GLY A 446 22.22 -20.40 8.55
C GLY A 446 20.99 -19.52 8.81
N HIS A 447 21.17 -18.20 8.95
CA HIS A 447 20.08 -17.26 8.93
C HIS A 447 20.10 -16.49 7.59
N THR A 448 19.12 -16.76 6.73
CA THR A 448 19.05 -16.20 5.38
C THR A 448 17.67 -15.65 5.11
N VAL A 449 17.61 -14.49 4.46
CA VAL A 449 16.38 -13.94 3.85
C VAL A 449 16.24 -14.59 2.47
N HIS A 450 15.17 -15.38 2.27
CA HIS A 450 14.97 -16.15 1.05
C HIS A 450 13.98 -15.50 0.06
N SER A 451 13.25 -14.50 0.51
CA SER A 451 12.24 -13.79 -0.28
C SER A 451 11.83 -12.50 0.40
N SER A 452 10.89 -11.78 -0.19
CA SER A 452 10.14 -10.71 0.47
C SER A 452 8.66 -11.11 0.58
N ASN A 453 7.82 -10.23 1.16
CA ASN A 453 6.37 -10.43 1.24
C ASN A 453 5.66 -10.12 -0.09
N LEU A 454 4.32 -10.10 -0.06
CA LEU A 454 3.48 -9.78 -1.23
C LEU A 454 3.78 -8.40 -1.83
N CYS A 455 4.16 -7.42 -1.01
CA CYS A 455 4.35 -6.03 -1.45
C CYS A 455 5.81 -5.57 -1.42
N THR A 456 6.75 -6.49 -1.21
CA THR A 456 8.21 -6.33 -1.30
C THR A 456 8.89 -5.41 -0.25
N GLU A 457 8.17 -5.00 0.80
CA GLU A 457 8.73 -4.17 1.87
C GLU A 457 9.35 -4.95 3.03
N ILE A 458 9.04 -6.24 3.20
CA ILE A 458 9.47 -7.05 4.34
C ILE A 458 10.66 -7.94 3.95
N LEU A 459 11.71 -7.87 4.76
CA LEU A 459 12.92 -8.68 4.60
C LEU A 459 13.31 -9.30 5.94
N GLU A 460 12.86 -10.51 6.17
CA GLU A 460 13.06 -11.26 7.40
C GLU A 460 13.56 -12.67 7.10
N VAL A 461 14.35 -13.24 8.01
CA VAL A 461 14.85 -14.61 7.87
C VAL A 461 13.72 -15.62 7.96
N THR A 462 13.82 -16.67 7.16
CA THR A 462 12.87 -17.78 7.11
C THR A 462 13.59 -19.11 7.07
N ASP A 463 12.95 -20.16 7.59
CA ASP A 463 13.38 -21.55 7.42
C ASP A 463 12.14 -22.48 7.39
N ASP A 464 12.35 -23.78 7.37
CA ASP A 464 11.26 -24.75 7.35
C ASP A 464 10.38 -24.71 8.62
N GLY A 465 10.97 -24.37 9.76
CA GLY A 465 10.30 -24.27 11.06
C GLY A 465 9.80 -22.88 11.45
N GLU A 466 10.19 -21.82 10.70
CA GLU A 466 9.91 -20.42 11.01
C GLU A 466 9.30 -19.69 9.82
N THR A 467 8.07 -19.23 9.96
CA THR A 467 7.41 -18.31 9.01
C THR A 467 7.57 -16.90 9.54
N ALA A 468 8.24 -16.02 8.80
CA ALA A 468 8.41 -14.63 9.19
C ALA A 468 7.07 -13.88 9.18
N VAL A 469 6.90 -12.96 10.13
CA VAL A 469 5.64 -12.23 10.36
C VAL A 469 5.93 -10.78 10.67
N CYS A 470 5.31 -9.86 9.95
CA CYS A 470 5.44 -8.44 10.22
C CYS A 470 4.12 -7.74 10.52
N ASN A 471 4.14 -6.94 11.60
CA ASN A 471 3.05 -6.06 12.02
C ASN A 471 3.35 -4.66 11.49
N LEU A 472 2.41 -4.08 10.74
CA LEU A 472 2.63 -2.83 10.02
C LEU A 472 1.80 -1.67 10.56
N GLY A 473 2.36 -0.47 10.44
CA GLY A 473 1.68 0.80 10.63
C GLY A 473 2.42 1.91 9.89
N SER A 474 1.77 3.04 9.66
CA SER A 474 2.39 4.15 8.91
C SER A 474 2.10 5.50 9.54
N VAL A 475 3.15 6.32 9.64
CA VAL A 475 3.08 7.72 10.07
C VAL A 475 2.61 8.56 8.88
N ASN A 476 1.68 9.47 9.13
CA ASN A 476 1.22 10.47 8.16
C ASN A 476 2.15 11.68 8.17
N LEU A 477 3.16 11.69 7.31
CA LEU A 477 4.18 12.74 7.28
C LEU A 477 3.61 14.15 7.03
N GLY A 478 2.56 14.24 6.22
CA GLY A 478 1.90 15.53 5.92
C GLY A 478 1.31 16.22 7.15
N ALA A 479 1.01 15.47 8.22
CA ALA A 479 0.49 16.03 9.46
C ALA A 479 1.55 16.75 10.30
N PHE A 480 2.84 16.57 10.00
CA PHE A 480 3.96 17.12 10.79
C PHE A 480 4.62 18.34 10.15
N VAL A 481 4.10 18.82 9.01
CA VAL A 481 4.62 20.04 8.38
C VAL A 481 4.19 21.26 9.19
N ASP A 482 5.16 22.02 9.67
CA ASP A 482 4.94 23.37 10.19
C ASP A 482 5.16 24.38 9.06
N THR A 483 4.09 24.82 8.45
CA THR A 483 4.13 25.79 7.35
C THR A 483 4.61 27.17 7.77
N ALA A 484 4.60 27.50 9.06
CA ALA A 484 5.07 28.77 9.58
C ALA A 484 6.60 28.83 9.66
N SER A 485 7.23 27.73 10.07
CA SER A 485 8.70 27.60 10.09
C SER A 485 9.25 27.10 8.74
N GLY A 486 8.42 26.47 7.91
CA GLY A 486 8.84 25.82 6.65
C GLY A 486 9.65 24.53 6.87
N ASP A 487 9.44 23.84 7.99
CA ASP A 487 10.14 22.58 8.34
C ASP A 487 9.16 21.57 8.94
N ILE A 488 9.66 20.46 9.43
CA ILE A 488 8.92 19.39 10.11
C ILE A 488 8.91 19.66 11.63
N ASP A 489 7.78 19.40 12.27
CA ASP A 489 7.69 19.29 13.74
C ASP A 489 8.35 17.99 14.22
N TRP A 490 9.68 18.06 14.38
CA TRP A 490 10.53 16.92 14.70
C TRP A 490 10.20 16.29 16.07
N GLU A 491 9.82 17.10 17.06
CA GLU A 491 9.51 16.61 18.40
C GLU A 491 8.20 15.82 18.43
N ARG A 492 7.18 16.32 17.72
CA ARG A 492 5.91 15.63 17.59
C ARG A 492 6.05 14.35 16.74
N LEU A 493 6.90 14.37 15.71
CA LEU A 493 7.24 13.20 14.92
C LEU A 493 7.90 12.12 15.78
N ASP A 494 8.91 12.46 16.59
CA ASP A 494 9.56 11.53 17.52
C ASP A 494 8.57 10.89 18.49
N ALA A 495 7.71 11.69 19.14
CA ALA A 495 6.72 11.21 20.08
C ALA A 495 5.73 10.23 19.40
N THR A 496 5.32 10.52 18.17
CA THR A 496 4.46 9.67 17.37
C THR A 496 5.12 8.33 17.03
N VAL A 497 6.37 8.36 16.56
CA VAL A 497 7.16 7.16 16.23
C VAL A 497 7.33 6.27 17.46
N ARG A 498 7.69 6.84 18.61
CA ARG A 498 7.85 6.09 19.88
C ARG A 498 6.56 5.39 20.30
N THR A 499 5.42 6.09 20.23
CA THR A 499 4.11 5.52 20.53
C THR A 499 3.77 4.39 19.54
N ALA A 500 3.97 4.62 18.24
CA ALA A 500 3.69 3.64 17.20
C ALA A 500 4.50 2.35 17.38
N VAL A 501 5.81 2.44 17.64
CA VAL A 501 6.69 1.27 17.87
C VAL A 501 6.24 0.49 19.09
N THR A 502 5.89 1.18 20.18
CA THR A 502 5.38 0.52 21.41
C THR A 502 4.17 -0.35 21.14
N PHE A 503 3.23 0.15 20.35
CA PHE A 503 2.01 -0.61 20.05
C PHE A 503 2.20 -1.66 18.95
N LEU A 504 3.10 -1.46 18.01
CA LEU A 504 3.49 -2.51 17.04
C LEU A 504 4.17 -3.69 17.77
N ASP A 505 5.05 -3.43 18.75
CA ASP A 505 5.64 -4.49 19.58
C ASP A 505 4.58 -5.28 20.36
N ARG A 506 3.57 -4.60 20.93
CA ARG A 506 2.46 -5.26 21.65
C ARG A 506 1.64 -6.20 20.78
N VAL A 507 1.47 -5.87 19.50
CA VAL A 507 0.79 -6.78 18.58
C VAL A 507 1.47 -8.14 18.57
N VAL A 508 2.80 -8.23 18.69
CA VAL A 508 3.54 -9.51 18.74
C VAL A 508 3.02 -10.43 19.84
N ASP A 509 2.70 -9.89 21.02
CA ASP A 509 2.28 -10.67 22.18
C ASP A 509 0.77 -11.01 22.20
N ILE A 510 -0.07 -10.18 21.58
CA ILE A 510 -1.53 -10.30 21.63
C ILE A 510 -2.08 -11.02 20.37
N ASN A 511 -1.32 -11.05 19.28
CA ASN A 511 -1.78 -11.54 18.00
C ASN A 511 -2.17 -13.02 18.01
N PHE A 512 -3.25 -13.34 17.30
CA PHE A 512 -3.56 -14.73 16.96
C PHE A 512 -2.73 -15.16 15.75
N TYR A 513 -1.94 -16.22 15.90
CA TYR A 513 -1.13 -16.76 14.80
C TYR A 513 -1.82 -17.96 14.16
N PRO A 514 -2.13 -17.90 12.84
CA PRO A 514 -2.80 -19.00 12.14
C PRO A 514 -1.95 -20.29 12.05
N THR A 515 -0.63 -20.19 12.17
CA THR A 515 0.32 -21.32 12.15
C THR A 515 1.29 -21.22 13.32
N GLU A 516 1.77 -22.35 13.83
CA GLU A 516 2.75 -22.39 14.92
C GLU A 516 4.10 -21.79 14.51
N GLN A 517 4.50 -21.98 13.23
CA GLN A 517 5.73 -21.47 12.65
C GLN A 517 5.74 -19.93 12.70
N ALA A 518 4.60 -19.31 12.41
CA ALA A 518 4.44 -17.85 12.48
C ALA A 518 4.57 -17.32 13.92
N GLY A 519 3.91 -17.98 14.88
CA GLY A 519 4.03 -17.62 16.30
C GLY A 519 5.44 -17.77 16.84
N ARG A 520 6.12 -18.87 16.46
CA ARG A 520 7.51 -19.15 16.89
C ARG A 520 8.47 -18.09 16.37
N SER A 521 8.43 -17.80 15.07
CA SER A 521 9.29 -16.80 14.45
C SER A 521 9.08 -15.41 15.05
N ASN A 522 7.81 -14.99 15.16
CA ASN A 522 7.51 -13.63 15.64
C ASN A 522 7.89 -13.44 17.11
N ALA A 523 7.66 -14.43 17.96
CA ALA A 523 8.08 -14.39 19.37
C ALA A 523 9.61 -14.36 19.51
N LYS A 524 10.35 -15.08 18.63
CA LYS A 524 11.82 -15.16 18.65
C LYS A 524 12.50 -13.87 18.20
N TRP A 525 12.05 -13.30 17.07
CA TRP A 525 12.70 -12.19 16.40
C TRP A 525 12.03 -10.82 16.69
N ARG A 526 10.77 -10.80 17.06
CA ARG A 526 9.97 -9.61 17.35
C ARG A 526 10.11 -8.48 16.31
N PRO A 527 10.03 -8.76 15.00
CA PRO A 527 10.12 -7.72 13.99
C PRO A 527 8.82 -6.92 13.94
N VAL A 528 8.93 -5.64 13.62
CA VAL A 528 7.81 -4.76 13.29
C VAL A 528 8.16 -3.93 12.06
N GLY A 529 7.15 -3.34 11.42
CA GLY A 529 7.35 -2.54 10.20
C GLY A 529 6.63 -1.21 10.30
N LEU A 530 7.28 -0.21 10.87
CA LEU A 530 6.79 1.16 10.82
C LEU A 530 7.18 1.79 9.50
N GLY A 531 6.20 2.27 8.74
CA GLY A 531 6.37 2.99 7.48
C GLY A 531 5.86 4.41 7.54
N ALA A 532 5.70 5.00 6.36
CA ALA A 532 5.23 6.35 6.17
C ALA A 532 4.19 6.43 5.05
N MET A 533 3.33 7.46 5.11
CA MET A 533 2.42 7.90 4.05
C MET A 533 2.40 9.42 4.00
N GLY A 534 1.98 10.01 2.89
CA GLY A 534 1.87 11.46 2.77
C GLY A 534 3.20 12.18 2.52
N LEU A 535 4.22 11.52 1.95
CA LEU A 535 5.47 12.21 1.57
C LEU A 535 5.22 13.27 0.50
N GLN A 536 4.36 12.98 -0.48
CA GLN A 536 3.97 13.97 -1.50
C GLN A 536 3.24 15.18 -0.87
N ASP A 537 2.44 14.95 0.18
CA ASP A 537 1.75 16.02 0.91
C ASP A 537 2.75 16.95 1.60
N VAL A 538 3.84 16.42 2.16
CA VAL A 538 4.94 17.22 2.71
C VAL A 538 5.51 18.15 1.63
N PHE A 539 5.80 17.60 0.45
CA PHE A 539 6.40 18.38 -0.64
C PHE A 539 5.46 19.46 -1.17
N PHE A 540 4.15 19.17 -1.28
CA PHE A 540 3.17 20.20 -1.66
C PHE A 540 3.09 21.32 -0.63
N GLN A 541 3.05 21.01 0.65
CA GLN A 541 2.98 22.01 1.72
C GLN A 541 4.22 22.88 1.78
N LEU A 542 5.42 22.31 1.55
CA LEU A 542 6.69 23.00 1.55
C LEU A 542 7.10 23.58 0.18
N LYS A 543 6.24 23.44 -0.84
CA LYS A 543 6.48 23.91 -2.22
C LYS A 543 7.76 23.34 -2.85
N LEU A 544 8.06 22.07 -2.60
CA LEU A 544 9.22 21.37 -3.14
C LEU A 544 8.80 20.45 -4.32
N PRO A 545 9.31 20.66 -5.54
CA PRO A 545 9.13 19.68 -6.61
C PRO A 545 9.68 18.32 -6.18
N PHE A 546 8.97 17.23 -6.53
CA PHE A 546 9.21 15.90 -5.97
C PHE A 546 10.66 15.40 -6.15
N ASP A 547 11.25 15.64 -7.31
CA ASP A 547 12.61 15.20 -7.67
C ASP A 547 13.69 16.25 -7.43
N SER A 548 13.37 17.37 -6.74
CA SER A 548 14.35 18.40 -6.39
C SER A 548 15.38 17.90 -5.38
N PRO A 549 16.61 18.45 -5.40
CA PRO A 549 17.63 18.13 -4.40
C PRO A 549 17.15 18.37 -2.96
N GLU A 550 16.37 19.42 -2.74
CA GLU A 550 15.82 19.79 -1.44
C GLU A 550 14.79 18.77 -0.95
N ALA A 551 13.91 18.28 -1.83
CA ALA A 551 12.96 17.24 -1.53
C ALA A 551 13.66 15.91 -1.18
N ARG A 552 14.72 15.54 -1.92
CA ARG A 552 15.55 14.36 -1.63
C ARG A 552 16.23 14.47 -0.27
N ALA A 553 16.89 15.61 0.02
CA ALA A 553 17.55 15.85 1.30
C ALA A 553 16.55 15.79 2.48
N LEU A 554 15.38 16.40 2.33
CA LEU A 554 14.33 16.35 3.36
C LEU A 554 13.81 14.93 3.58
N SER A 555 13.57 14.17 2.50
CA SER A 555 13.14 12.76 2.58
C SER A 555 14.15 11.91 3.35
N THR A 556 15.44 12.10 3.12
CA THR A 556 16.53 11.42 3.84
C THR A 556 16.55 11.79 5.31
N ARG A 557 16.47 13.09 5.63
CA ARG A 557 16.39 13.58 7.03
C ARG A 557 15.17 13.02 7.78
N ILE A 558 14.01 12.94 7.13
CA ILE A 558 12.80 12.32 7.73
C ILE A 558 13.06 10.84 8.02
N ALA A 559 13.61 10.09 7.07
CA ALA A 559 13.90 8.66 7.24
C ALA A 559 14.89 8.43 8.38
N GLU A 560 15.98 9.22 8.44
CA GLU A 560 16.95 9.17 9.54
C GLU A 560 16.30 9.43 10.90
N ARG A 561 15.45 10.48 10.99
CA ARG A 561 14.79 10.84 12.25
C ARG A 561 13.82 9.75 12.71
N VAL A 562 13.05 9.18 11.79
CA VAL A 562 12.12 8.07 12.08
C VAL A 562 12.90 6.84 12.58
N MET A 563 14.02 6.46 11.93
CA MET A 563 14.84 5.35 12.39
C MET A 563 15.40 5.60 13.78
N LEU A 564 15.97 6.77 14.02
CA LEU A 564 16.56 7.14 15.30
C LEU A 564 15.53 7.04 16.43
N ALA A 565 14.35 7.64 16.26
CA ALA A 565 13.27 7.57 17.24
C ALA A 565 12.72 6.14 17.44
N ALA A 566 12.65 5.34 16.37
CA ALA A 566 12.20 3.95 16.45
C ALA A 566 13.20 3.07 17.21
N TYR A 567 14.50 3.26 16.97
CA TYR A 567 15.56 2.52 17.66
C TYR A 567 15.62 2.91 19.15
N GLU A 568 15.46 4.19 19.47
CA GLU A 568 15.33 4.66 20.86
C GLU A 568 14.13 4.03 21.56
N ALA A 569 12.96 3.97 20.89
CA ALA A 569 11.77 3.32 21.43
C ALA A 569 11.98 1.83 21.69
N SER A 570 12.65 1.13 20.77
CA SER A 570 12.96 -0.29 20.95
C SER A 570 13.96 -0.54 22.08
N ALA A 571 14.91 0.38 22.31
CA ALA A 571 15.80 0.34 23.48
C ALA A 571 15.04 0.62 24.79
N ASP A 572 14.08 1.59 24.79
CA ASP A 572 13.18 1.83 25.93
C ASP A 572 12.36 0.58 26.30
N LEU A 573 11.85 -0.12 25.28
CA LEU A 573 11.11 -1.36 25.47
C LEU A 573 12.00 -2.49 25.95
N ALA A 574 13.25 -2.59 25.47
CA ALA A 574 14.22 -3.58 25.95
C ALA A 574 14.62 -3.34 27.41
N GLU A 575 14.80 -2.09 27.81
CA GLU A 575 15.06 -1.74 29.21
C GLU A 575 13.91 -2.15 30.14
N ARG A 576 12.66 -2.03 29.69
CA ARG A 576 11.45 -2.34 30.45
C ARG A 576 11.15 -3.84 30.46
N ASN A 577 11.21 -4.50 29.32
CA ASN A 577 10.68 -5.84 29.09
C ASN A 577 11.75 -6.90 28.75
N GLY A 578 13.04 -6.49 28.74
CA GLY A 578 14.15 -7.30 28.24
C GLY A 578 14.31 -7.23 26.70
N PRO A 579 15.48 -7.53 26.18
CA PRO A 579 15.72 -7.59 24.75
C PRO A 579 14.95 -8.73 24.08
N LEU A 580 14.92 -8.74 22.73
CA LEU A 580 14.34 -9.85 21.98
C LEU A 580 15.05 -11.17 22.30
N PRO A 581 14.35 -12.33 22.27
CA PRO A 581 14.97 -13.64 22.61
C PRO A 581 16.17 -14.01 21.73
N ALA A 582 16.17 -13.59 20.45
CA ALA A 582 17.27 -13.84 19.52
C ALA A 582 18.34 -12.72 19.51
N TRP A 583 18.42 -11.87 20.53
CA TRP A 583 19.31 -10.70 20.58
C TRP A 583 20.75 -11.00 20.16
N GLU A 584 21.40 -12.00 20.78
CA GLU A 584 22.78 -12.37 20.50
C GLU A 584 23.06 -12.78 19.04
N LYS A 585 22.00 -13.08 18.29
CA LYS A 585 22.08 -13.50 16.89
C LYS A 585 21.94 -12.35 15.90
N THR A 586 21.88 -11.11 16.40
CA THR A 586 21.69 -9.90 15.58
C THR A 586 23.01 -9.17 15.34
N ARG A 587 23.08 -8.38 14.26
CA ARG A 587 24.22 -7.49 14.00
C ARG A 587 24.29 -6.36 15.03
N THR A 588 23.14 -5.90 15.49
CA THR A 588 23.03 -4.83 16.50
C THR A 588 23.67 -5.25 17.83
N ALA A 589 23.55 -6.52 18.24
CA ALA A 589 24.25 -7.07 19.40
C ALA A 589 25.79 -7.06 19.24
N ARG A 590 26.27 -7.03 18.00
CA ARG A 590 27.68 -6.90 17.66
C ARG A 590 28.13 -5.45 17.46
N GLY A 591 27.28 -4.48 17.80
CA GLY A 591 27.55 -3.06 17.69
C GLY A 591 27.39 -2.46 16.28
N VAL A 592 26.84 -3.21 15.31
CA VAL A 592 26.62 -2.76 13.94
C VAL A 592 25.16 -2.34 13.78
N LEU A 593 24.91 -1.04 13.66
CA LEU A 593 23.60 -0.49 13.36
C LEU A 593 23.37 -0.42 11.83
N HIS A 594 22.12 -0.36 11.40
CA HIS A 594 21.81 -0.41 9.97
C HIS A 594 22.50 0.66 9.11
N PRO A 595 22.60 1.95 9.52
CA PRO A 595 23.31 2.97 8.73
C PRO A 595 24.81 2.68 8.54
N ASP A 596 25.43 1.88 9.43
CA ASP A 596 26.87 1.55 9.36
C ASP A 596 27.23 0.76 8.08
N HIS A 597 26.27 0.01 7.51
CA HIS A 597 26.45 -0.74 6.28
C HIS A 597 26.68 0.15 5.05
N TYR A 598 26.30 1.42 5.13
CA TYR A 598 26.31 2.36 4.02
C TYR A 598 27.34 3.47 4.16
N GLY A 599 27.91 3.66 5.35
CA GLY A 599 28.92 4.68 5.61
C GLY A 599 28.46 6.10 5.34
N VAL A 600 27.16 6.38 5.57
CA VAL A 600 26.57 7.69 5.32
C VAL A 600 26.87 8.69 6.44
N GLU A 601 26.91 9.98 6.10
CA GLU A 601 26.98 11.05 7.09
C GLU A 601 25.62 11.17 7.82
N LEU A 602 25.67 11.25 9.15
CA LEU A 602 24.47 11.33 9.99
C LEU A 602 24.14 12.78 10.33
N THR A 603 22.87 13.15 10.26
CA THR A 603 22.39 14.49 10.60
C THR A 603 22.45 14.76 12.12
N TRP A 604 22.24 13.71 12.94
CA TRP A 604 22.25 13.80 14.41
C TRP A 604 23.28 12.87 15.05
N PRO A 605 24.61 13.07 14.79
CA PRO A 605 25.66 12.12 15.18
C PRO A 605 25.76 11.93 16.70
N GLU A 606 25.58 12.97 17.49
CA GLU A 606 25.63 12.89 18.95
C GLU A 606 24.50 12.01 19.52
N ARG A 607 23.29 12.14 18.97
CA ARG A 607 22.14 11.37 19.38
C ARG A 607 22.31 9.88 19.00
N TRP A 608 22.88 9.61 17.81
CA TRP A 608 23.24 8.25 17.39
C TRP A 608 24.32 7.64 18.30
N ALA A 609 25.33 8.40 18.72
CA ALA A 609 26.36 7.95 19.63
C ALA A 609 25.77 7.55 21.00
N ALA A 610 24.94 8.43 21.57
CA ALA A 610 24.26 8.15 22.84
C ALA A 610 23.34 6.90 22.76
N LEU A 611 22.60 6.76 21.64
CA LEU A 611 21.77 5.58 21.40
C LEU A 611 22.60 4.30 21.31
N ARG A 612 23.76 4.33 20.64
CA ARG A 612 24.65 3.18 20.50
C ARG A 612 25.18 2.71 21.87
N GLU A 613 25.59 3.65 22.73
CA GLU A 613 26.00 3.34 24.10
C GLU A 613 24.87 2.70 24.91
N ARG A 614 23.65 3.21 24.74
CA ARG A 614 22.48 2.68 25.40
C ARG A 614 22.13 1.26 24.92
N ILE A 615 22.08 1.03 23.61
CA ILE A 615 21.80 -0.30 23.02
C ILE A 615 22.83 -1.34 23.51
N ALA A 616 24.10 -0.97 23.67
CA ALA A 616 25.11 -1.87 24.22
C ALA A 616 24.80 -2.35 25.65
N VAL A 617 24.01 -1.59 26.42
CA VAL A 617 23.63 -1.93 27.79
C VAL A 617 22.25 -2.63 27.85
N THR A 618 21.24 -2.10 27.15
CA THR A 618 19.85 -2.56 27.22
C THR A 618 19.51 -3.65 26.21
N GLY A 619 20.24 -3.73 25.11
CA GLY A 619 19.81 -4.43 23.90
C GLY A 619 18.68 -3.67 23.16
N MET A 620 18.04 -4.36 22.22
CA MET A 620 16.82 -3.92 21.55
C MET A 620 15.69 -4.92 21.72
N ARG A 621 14.45 -4.43 21.79
CA ARG A 621 13.25 -5.27 21.89
C ARG A 621 12.86 -5.90 20.54
N ASN A 622 13.20 -5.26 19.43
CA ASN A 622 12.80 -5.64 18.09
C ASN A 622 14.03 -5.86 17.22
N SER A 623 14.04 -6.92 16.42
CA SER A 623 15.16 -7.20 15.50
C SER A 623 15.15 -6.26 14.28
N LEU A 624 13.96 -5.86 13.82
CA LEU A 624 13.73 -4.97 12.69
C LEU A 624 12.57 -4.04 13.03
N LEU A 625 12.58 -2.82 12.53
CA LEU A 625 11.65 -1.76 12.95
C LEU A 625 10.95 -1.04 11.79
N LEU A 626 11.59 -0.91 10.63
CA LEU A 626 11.12 -0.01 9.57
C LEU A 626 10.89 -0.74 8.26
N ALA A 627 9.68 -0.58 7.71
CA ALA A 627 9.28 -1.07 6.40
C ALA A 627 8.25 -0.13 5.78
N ILE A 628 8.45 0.32 4.55
CA ILE A 628 7.51 1.21 3.87
C ILE A 628 6.57 0.40 2.99
N ALA A 629 5.36 0.18 3.50
CA ALA A 629 4.26 -0.50 2.81
C ALA A 629 3.52 0.44 1.83
N PRO A 630 2.74 -0.08 0.87
CA PRO A 630 2.04 0.74 -0.13
C PRO A 630 0.94 1.66 0.43
N THR A 631 0.43 1.44 1.63
CA THR A 631 -0.56 2.21 2.39
C THR A 631 -1.91 2.54 1.72
N ALA A 632 -2.21 2.01 0.54
CA ALA A 632 -3.34 2.40 -0.32
C ALA A 632 -4.68 2.71 0.41
N THR A 633 -5.08 1.88 1.38
CA THR A 633 -6.35 2.06 2.09
C THR A 633 -6.23 3.03 3.27
N ILE A 634 -5.17 2.92 4.08
CA ILE A 634 -4.99 3.78 5.27
C ILE A 634 -4.66 5.21 4.87
N ALA A 635 -3.92 5.43 3.77
CA ALA A 635 -3.71 6.76 3.21
C ALA A 635 -5.03 7.40 2.73
N SER A 636 -5.92 6.59 2.11
CA SER A 636 -7.28 7.05 1.75
C SER A 636 -8.10 7.46 2.98
N ILE A 637 -8.00 6.73 4.11
CA ILE A 637 -8.66 7.08 5.37
C ILE A 637 -8.10 8.39 5.92
N ALA A 638 -6.78 8.55 5.92
CA ALA A 638 -6.10 9.75 6.38
C ALA A 638 -6.29 10.96 5.44
N GLY A 639 -6.70 10.72 4.19
CA GLY A 639 -6.90 11.77 3.19
C GLY A 639 -5.59 12.33 2.61
N VAL A 640 -4.53 11.49 2.55
CA VAL A 640 -3.19 11.85 2.06
C VAL A 640 -2.77 10.95 0.89
N TYR A 641 -1.68 11.30 0.23
CA TYR A 641 -1.09 10.49 -0.84
C TYR A 641 -0.45 9.20 -0.28
N GLU A 642 -0.46 8.16 -1.11
CA GLU A 642 0.01 6.83 -0.73
C GLU A 642 1.52 6.82 -0.48
N CYS A 643 1.95 6.22 0.61
CA CYS A 643 3.33 5.96 1.06
C CYS A 643 4.35 7.08 0.69
N ILE A 644 5.32 6.74 -0.14
CA ILE A 644 6.44 7.59 -0.59
C ILE A 644 6.33 7.94 -2.08
N GLU A 645 5.16 7.72 -2.69
CA GLU A 645 4.97 7.87 -4.13
C GLU A 645 4.65 9.31 -4.52
N PRO A 646 5.07 9.74 -5.72
CA PRO A 646 4.55 10.95 -6.33
C PRO A 646 3.10 10.75 -6.73
N GLN A 647 2.36 11.85 -6.84
CA GLN A 647 0.99 11.78 -7.34
C GLN A 647 0.93 11.22 -8.77
N VAL A 648 0.00 10.29 -9.01
CA VAL A 648 -0.18 9.69 -10.33
C VAL A 648 -0.93 10.62 -11.29
N SER A 649 -1.82 11.46 -10.76
CA SER A 649 -2.62 12.43 -11.51
C SER A 649 -3.16 13.50 -10.57
N ASN A 650 -3.32 14.74 -11.05
CA ASN A 650 -4.02 15.80 -10.30
C ASN A 650 -5.54 15.68 -10.35
N LEU A 651 -6.08 14.82 -11.22
CA LEU A 651 -7.50 14.50 -11.32
C LEU A 651 -7.64 13.00 -11.50
N PHE A 652 -8.27 12.32 -10.57
CA PHE A 652 -8.41 10.86 -10.60
C PHE A 652 -9.82 10.40 -10.26
N LYS A 653 -10.16 9.23 -10.77
CA LYS A 653 -11.44 8.58 -10.57
C LYS A 653 -11.38 7.70 -9.33
N ARG A 654 -12.34 7.86 -8.44
CA ARG A 654 -12.55 6.97 -7.28
C ARG A 654 -13.83 6.18 -7.47
N GLU A 655 -13.72 4.87 -7.40
CA GLU A 655 -14.89 3.96 -7.38
C GLU A 655 -15.29 3.66 -5.94
N THR A 656 -16.57 3.80 -5.65
CA THR A 656 -17.19 3.45 -4.37
C THR A 656 -18.39 2.54 -4.61
N LEU A 657 -18.98 2.00 -3.55
CA LEU A 657 -20.25 1.25 -3.65
C LEU A 657 -21.42 2.12 -4.17
N SER A 658 -21.33 3.44 -4.02
CA SER A 658 -22.35 4.41 -4.45
C SER A 658 -22.11 4.96 -5.86
N GLY A 659 -21.04 4.56 -6.54
CA GLY A 659 -20.71 5.02 -7.90
C GLY A 659 -19.27 5.50 -8.05
N GLU A 660 -19.03 6.14 -9.20
CA GLU A 660 -17.72 6.67 -9.59
C GLU A 660 -17.70 8.19 -9.39
N PHE A 661 -16.68 8.67 -8.69
CA PHE A 661 -16.50 10.09 -8.42
C PHE A 661 -15.14 10.57 -8.92
N LEU A 662 -15.10 11.81 -9.41
CA LEU A 662 -13.85 12.47 -9.73
C LEU A 662 -13.33 13.22 -8.50
N GLN A 663 -12.08 12.99 -8.16
CA GLN A 663 -11.36 13.69 -7.09
C GLN A 663 -10.22 14.50 -7.68
N VAL A 664 -10.10 15.76 -7.25
CA VAL A 664 -9.05 16.68 -7.68
C VAL A 664 -8.05 16.89 -6.55
N ASN A 665 -6.80 17.16 -6.92
CA ASN A 665 -5.73 17.53 -5.97
C ASN A 665 -6.07 18.86 -5.29
N SER A 666 -6.34 18.84 -3.98
CA SER A 666 -6.73 20.04 -3.22
C SER A 666 -5.64 21.11 -3.19
N TYR A 667 -4.37 20.71 -3.07
CA TYR A 667 -3.24 21.66 -3.07
C TYR A 667 -3.16 22.42 -4.41
N LEU A 668 -3.37 21.73 -5.54
CA LEU A 668 -3.42 22.36 -6.85
C LEU A 668 -4.61 23.31 -6.97
N VAL A 669 -5.78 22.92 -6.50
CA VAL A 669 -6.99 23.76 -6.54
C VAL A 669 -6.76 25.05 -5.76
N ASP A 670 -6.23 24.95 -4.55
CA ASP A 670 -5.93 26.11 -3.70
C ASP A 670 -4.93 27.06 -4.38
N GLU A 671 -3.90 26.51 -5.03
CA GLU A 671 -2.91 27.28 -5.78
C GLU A 671 -3.52 27.99 -7.02
N LEU A 672 -4.34 27.25 -7.80
CA LEU A 672 -5.02 27.82 -8.97
C LEU A 672 -6.07 28.88 -8.60
N LYS A 673 -6.74 28.72 -7.44
CA LYS A 673 -7.62 29.76 -6.86
C LYS A 673 -6.83 31.00 -6.48
N ARG A 674 -5.68 30.81 -5.81
CA ARG A 674 -4.78 31.93 -5.47
C ARG A 674 -4.32 32.71 -6.69
N LEU A 675 -4.10 32.03 -7.81
CA LEU A 675 -3.74 32.62 -9.10
C LEU A 675 -4.96 33.23 -9.85
N GLY A 676 -6.19 32.97 -9.37
CA GLY A 676 -7.41 33.46 -9.99
C GLY A 676 -7.78 32.73 -11.30
N VAL A 677 -7.28 31.53 -11.52
CA VAL A 677 -7.47 30.74 -12.77
C VAL A 677 -8.24 29.44 -12.56
N TRP A 678 -8.82 29.18 -11.38
CA TRP A 678 -9.66 28.00 -11.13
C TRP A 678 -11.09 28.24 -11.59
N ASP A 679 -11.41 27.84 -12.81
CA ASP A 679 -12.74 28.00 -13.42
C ASP A 679 -13.15 26.72 -14.18
N ALA A 680 -14.30 26.77 -14.86
CA ALA A 680 -14.83 25.63 -15.62
C ALA A 680 -13.92 25.24 -16.80
N GLN A 681 -13.25 26.21 -17.43
CA GLN A 681 -12.33 25.98 -18.55
C GLN A 681 -11.07 25.25 -18.07
N THR A 682 -10.48 25.68 -16.95
CA THR A 682 -9.32 25.04 -16.34
C THR A 682 -9.63 23.61 -15.87
N ARG A 683 -10.82 23.38 -15.30
CA ARG A 683 -11.25 22.02 -14.92
C ARG A 683 -11.39 21.08 -16.13
N GLU A 684 -11.96 21.57 -17.24
CA GLU A 684 -12.07 20.77 -18.46
C GLU A 684 -10.68 20.51 -19.08
N ALA A 685 -9.80 21.50 -19.14
CA ALA A 685 -8.41 21.33 -19.60
C ALA A 685 -7.66 20.28 -18.75
N LEU A 686 -7.88 20.28 -17.41
CA LEU A 686 -7.27 19.28 -16.51
C LEU A 686 -7.81 17.87 -16.77
N ARG A 687 -9.09 17.75 -17.15
CA ARG A 687 -9.69 16.46 -17.55
C ARG A 687 -9.14 15.96 -18.88
N GLU A 688 -9.02 16.83 -19.87
CA GLU A 688 -8.50 16.52 -21.20
C GLU A 688 -7.02 16.10 -21.15
N SER A 689 -6.22 16.74 -20.27
CA SER A 689 -4.80 16.44 -20.06
C SER A 689 -4.56 15.23 -19.14
N ASN A 690 -5.60 14.47 -18.71
CA ASN A 690 -5.50 13.38 -17.74
C ASN A 690 -4.84 13.81 -16.42
N GLY A 691 -5.09 15.04 -15.98
CA GLY A 691 -4.58 15.58 -14.72
C GLY A 691 -3.17 16.20 -14.80
N SER A 692 -2.58 16.31 -15.99
CA SER A 692 -1.34 17.07 -16.19
C SER A 692 -1.61 18.57 -16.26
N VAL A 693 -0.72 19.35 -15.66
CA VAL A 693 -0.71 20.84 -15.78
C VAL A 693 0.43 21.36 -16.67
N GLN A 694 1.23 20.46 -17.26
CA GLN A 694 2.43 20.86 -18.00
C GLN A 694 2.10 21.69 -19.26
N GLY A 695 0.97 21.43 -19.90
CA GLY A 695 0.48 22.18 -21.06
C GLY A 695 -0.15 23.55 -20.73
N PHE A 696 -0.30 23.90 -19.45
CA PHE A 696 -1.02 25.11 -19.03
C PHE A 696 -0.09 26.33 -19.02
N THR A 697 0.13 26.92 -20.20
CA THR A 697 1.05 28.06 -20.37
C THR A 697 0.67 29.31 -19.57
N TRP A 698 -0.58 29.40 -19.10
CA TRP A 698 -1.10 30.46 -18.24
C TRP A 698 -0.83 30.22 -16.75
N VAL A 699 -0.29 29.03 -16.37
CA VAL A 699 0.14 28.70 -15.03
C VAL A 699 1.65 28.89 -14.94
N PRO A 700 2.21 29.55 -13.90
CA PRO A 700 3.65 29.74 -13.71
C PRO A 700 4.43 28.41 -13.74
N GLN A 701 5.69 28.47 -14.19
CA GLN A 701 6.51 27.27 -14.37
C GLN A 701 6.79 26.54 -13.04
N ASP A 702 7.09 27.28 -12.00
CA ASP A 702 7.33 26.75 -10.64
C ASP A 702 6.11 25.96 -10.11
N VAL A 703 4.90 26.42 -10.39
CA VAL A 703 3.67 25.70 -10.06
C VAL A 703 3.54 24.45 -10.91
N ARG A 704 3.82 24.55 -12.22
CA ARG A 704 3.79 23.36 -13.10
C ARG A 704 4.81 22.31 -12.66
N ASP A 705 6.01 22.71 -12.26
CA ASP A 705 7.05 21.82 -11.77
C ASP A 705 6.67 21.14 -10.44
N LEU A 706 6.01 21.88 -9.53
CA LEU A 706 5.52 21.34 -8.27
C LEU A 706 4.45 20.24 -8.45
N TYR A 707 3.55 20.45 -9.44
CA TYR A 707 2.40 19.55 -9.65
C TYR A 707 2.60 18.56 -10.82
N ARG A 708 3.86 18.22 -11.14
CA ARG A 708 4.16 17.12 -12.06
C ARG A 708 3.59 15.80 -11.52
N THR A 709 3.07 14.99 -12.43
CA THR A 709 2.59 13.65 -12.15
C THR A 709 3.75 12.63 -12.16
N ALA A 710 3.54 11.45 -11.61
CA ALA A 710 4.53 10.37 -11.61
C ALA A 710 5.04 9.99 -13.02
N TRP A 711 4.23 10.25 -14.05
CA TRP A 711 4.58 9.98 -15.45
C TRP A 711 5.53 11.03 -16.05
N GLU A 712 5.60 12.21 -15.44
CA GLU A 712 6.36 13.38 -15.88
C GLU A 712 7.66 13.56 -15.10
N ILE A 713 7.82 12.81 -14.01
CA ILE A 713 9.02 12.81 -13.18
C ILE A 713 10.01 11.77 -13.73
N PRO A 714 11.29 12.13 -13.96
CA PRO A 714 12.32 11.18 -14.32
C PRO A 714 12.44 10.05 -13.28
N GLN A 715 12.37 8.81 -13.73
CA GLN A 715 12.39 7.65 -12.79
C GLN A 715 13.72 7.52 -12.03
N ARG A 716 14.80 8.06 -12.58
CA ARG A 716 16.08 8.20 -11.88
C ARG A 716 15.90 8.97 -10.56
N GLY A 717 15.11 10.05 -10.55
CA GLY A 717 14.81 10.82 -9.34
C GLY A 717 14.12 9.98 -8.25
N LEU A 718 13.18 9.11 -8.64
CA LEU A 718 12.51 8.20 -7.71
C LEU A 718 13.49 7.16 -7.13
N ILE A 719 14.32 6.56 -7.99
CA ILE A 719 15.34 5.58 -7.57
C ILE A 719 16.37 6.22 -6.64
N ASP A 720 16.86 7.42 -6.98
CA ASP A 720 17.80 8.16 -6.15
C ASP A 720 17.22 8.48 -4.77
N MET A 721 16.00 9.00 -4.72
CA MET A 721 15.31 9.28 -3.45
C MET A 721 15.11 8.03 -2.61
N ALA A 722 14.76 6.90 -3.23
CA ALA A 722 14.63 5.60 -2.56
C ALA A 722 15.99 5.08 -2.05
N ALA A 723 17.05 5.23 -2.84
CA ALA A 723 18.42 4.85 -2.46
C ALA A 723 18.94 5.70 -1.29
N ASP A 724 18.69 7.00 -1.31
CA ASP A 724 19.13 7.91 -0.24
C ASP A 724 18.43 7.62 1.10
N ARG A 725 17.20 7.06 1.09
CA ARG A 725 16.50 6.58 2.30
C ARG A 725 16.96 5.20 2.78
N THR A 726 17.47 4.36 1.90
CA THR A 726 17.79 2.95 2.21
C THR A 726 18.70 2.78 3.43
N PRO A 727 19.71 3.64 3.71
CA PRO A 727 20.50 3.57 4.94
C PRO A 727 19.70 3.69 6.24
N PHE A 728 18.51 4.27 6.18
CA PHE A 728 17.64 4.51 7.31
C PHE A 728 16.35 3.66 7.24
N LEU A 729 16.46 2.47 6.62
CA LEU A 729 15.35 1.55 6.44
C LEU A 729 15.85 0.10 6.55
N ASP A 730 15.70 -0.51 7.72
CA ASP A 730 16.32 -1.81 8.02
C ASP A 730 15.67 -2.99 7.28
N GLN A 731 14.40 -2.90 6.91
CA GLN A 731 13.80 -3.80 5.93
C GLN A 731 13.84 -3.18 4.52
N ALA A 732 12.70 -3.01 3.84
CA ALA A 732 12.66 -2.45 2.49
C ALA A 732 11.49 -1.49 2.27
N GLN A 733 11.31 -1.05 1.04
CA GLN A 733 10.26 -0.14 0.61
C GLN A 733 9.58 -0.67 -0.65
N SER A 734 8.26 -0.59 -0.71
CA SER A 734 7.44 -0.95 -1.87
C SER A 734 7.57 0.15 -2.94
N LEU A 735 8.66 0.12 -3.70
CA LEU A 735 8.95 1.15 -4.70
C LEU A 735 8.28 0.81 -6.03
N ASN A 736 7.21 1.54 -6.38
CA ASN A 736 6.64 1.53 -7.72
C ASN A 736 7.45 2.42 -8.67
N LEU A 737 7.58 1.98 -9.93
CA LEU A 737 8.21 2.75 -11.00
C LEU A 737 7.19 2.98 -12.11
N PHE A 738 7.30 4.12 -12.81
CA PHE A 738 6.27 4.61 -13.72
C PHE A 738 6.86 4.89 -15.10
N LEU A 739 6.43 4.14 -16.11
CA LEU A 739 6.81 4.39 -17.49
C LEU A 739 5.56 4.39 -18.36
N GLU A 740 5.25 5.50 -19.00
CA GLU A 740 4.10 5.59 -19.90
C GLU A 740 4.21 4.57 -21.04
N THR A 741 5.39 4.43 -21.62
CA THR A 741 5.68 3.47 -22.70
C THR A 741 6.97 2.71 -22.36
N PRO A 742 6.88 1.53 -21.73
CA PRO A 742 8.04 0.75 -21.37
C PRO A 742 8.69 0.13 -22.63
N THR A 743 10.00 0.34 -22.76
CA THR A 743 10.84 -0.38 -23.75
C THR A 743 11.88 -1.21 -23.01
N ILE A 744 12.38 -2.27 -23.63
CA ILE A 744 13.37 -3.17 -23.00
C ILE A 744 14.63 -2.39 -22.61
N GLY A 745 15.12 -1.47 -23.46
CA GLY A 745 16.28 -0.64 -23.13
C GLY A 745 16.04 0.26 -21.92
N LYS A 746 14.88 0.97 -21.86
CA LYS A 746 14.52 1.81 -20.73
C LYS A 746 14.44 1.01 -19.43
N LEU A 747 13.80 -0.15 -19.46
CA LEU A 747 13.67 -1.01 -18.30
C LEU A 747 15.02 -1.56 -17.87
N SER A 748 15.84 -2.02 -18.83
CA SER A 748 17.17 -2.56 -18.57
C SER A 748 18.05 -1.56 -17.80
N SER A 749 18.17 -0.32 -18.28
CA SER A 749 18.96 0.72 -17.59
C SER A 749 18.37 1.09 -16.24
N MET A 750 17.07 1.23 -16.15
CA MET A 750 16.38 1.61 -14.91
C MET A 750 16.59 0.60 -13.77
N TYR A 751 16.42 -0.70 -14.05
CA TYR A 751 16.61 -1.73 -13.02
C TYR A 751 18.09 -2.03 -12.74
N ALA A 752 18.97 -1.90 -13.73
CA ALA A 752 20.42 -1.95 -13.49
C ALA A 752 20.88 -0.79 -12.60
N TYR A 753 20.34 0.41 -12.84
CA TYR A 753 20.61 1.58 -12.00
C TYR A 753 20.07 1.38 -10.56
N ALA A 754 18.86 0.84 -10.40
CA ALA A 754 18.31 0.52 -9.08
C ALA A 754 19.22 -0.44 -8.28
N TRP A 755 19.74 -1.50 -8.94
CA TRP A 755 20.73 -2.41 -8.35
C TRP A 755 22.04 -1.69 -7.98
N GLN A 756 22.62 -0.91 -8.88
CA GLN A 756 23.86 -0.14 -8.66
C GLN A 756 23.72 0.85 -7.51
N ARG A 757 22.54 1.45 -7.34
CA ARG A 757 22.22 2.34 -6.21
C ARG A 757 21.98 1.62 -4.89
N GLY A 758 22.06 0.28 -4.86
CA GLY A 758 21.91 -0.53 -3.65
C GLY A 758 20.50 -0.67 -3.13
N LEU A 759 19.49 -0.55 -3.98
CA LEU A 759 18.13 -0.89 -3.57
C LEU A 759 18.03 -2.37 -3.24
N LYS A 760 17.20 -2.71 -2.25
CA LYS A 760 16.93 -4.10 -1.83
C LYS A 760 15.80 -4.71 -2.66
N THR A 761 14.75 -3.93 -2.95
CA THR A 761 13.55 -4.39 -3.65
C THR A 761 13.01 -3.30 -4.56
N THR A 762 12.29 -3.74 -5.60
CA THR A 762 11.35 -2.93 -6.38
C THR A 762 9.99 -3.61 -6.37
N TYR A 763 8.92 -2.87 -6.74
CA TYR A 763 7.56 -3.38 -6.75
C TYR A 763 6.96 -3.30 -8.17
N TYR A 764 5.73 -2.87 -8.36
CA TYR A 764 5.11 -2.81 -9.68
C TYR A 764 5.81 -1.84 -10.63
N LEU A 765 5.93 -2.27 -11.88
CA LEU A 765 6.03 -1.35 -12.99
C LEU A 765 4.63 -0.90 -13.38
N ARG A 766 4.38 0.40 -13.27
CA ARG A 766 3.14 1.04 -13.72
C ARG A 766 3.34 1.52 -15.17
N SER A 767 2.46 1.11 -16.07
CA SER A 767 2.45 1.56 -17.48
C SER A 767 1.06 2.04 -17.88
N ARG A 768 0.98 2.96 -18.83
CA ARG A 768 -0.31 3.37 -19.39
C ARG A 768 -0.68 2.42 -20.54
N PRO A 769 -1.98 2.05 -20.71
CA PRO A 769 -2.42 1.28 -21.86
C PRO A 769 -2.11 2.02 -23.17
N ALA A 770 -1.59 1.32 -24.16
CA ALA A 770 -1.30 1.87 -25.49
C ALA A 770 -2.56 2.35 -26.25
N THR A 771 -3.74 1.83 -25.90
CA THR A 771 -5.03 2.25 -26.47
C THR A 771 -5.65 3.36 -25.63
N ARG A 772 -5.53 4.60 -26.12
CA ARG A 772 -6.49 5.64 -25.74
C ARG A 772 -7.85 5.22 -26.29
N ILE A 773 -8.85 5.04 -25.42
CA ILE A 773 -10.24 4.95 -25.88
C ILE A 773 -10.53 6.31 -26.51
N ALA A 774 -10.50 6.35 -27.86
CA ALA A 774 -10.94 7.53 -28.61
C ALA A 774 -12.40 7.77 -28.22
N ARG A 775 -12.66 8.83 -27.47
CA ARG A 775 -14.03 9.29 -27.24
C ARG A 775 -14.63 9.61 -28.60
N ALA A 776 -15.77 9.03 -28.93
CA ALA A 776 -16.61 9.42 -30.02
C ALA A 776 -17.09 10.88 -29.77
N ALA A 777 -16.25 11.85 -30.11
CA ALA A 777 -16.66 13.23 -30.33
C ALA A 777 -17.19 13.28 -31.76
N GLY A 778 -18.45 13.60 -31.94
CA GLY A 778 -19.05 13.86 -33.25
C GLY A 778 -18.35 15.05 -33.92
N GLY A 779 -17.37 14.76 -34.75
CA GLY A 779 -16.64 15.71 -35.56
C GLY A 779 -15.80 14.94 -36.58
N SER A 780 -15.97 15.24 -37.88
CA SER A 780 -15.34 14.63 -39.02
C SER A 780 -13.83 14.41 -38.80
N ALA A 781 -13.41 13.14 -38.71
CA ALA A 781 -12.02 12.75 -38.61
C ALA A 781 -11.41 12.67 -39.99
N ALA A 782 -10.42 13.53 -40.29
CA ALA A 782 -9.45 13.27 -41.33
C ALA A 782 -8.57 12.09 -40.89
N ALA A 783 -8.48 11.04 -41.69
CA ALA A 783 -7.69 9.84 -41.40
C ALA A 783 -6.22 10.21 -41.21
N ALA A 784 -5.70 10.05 -40.00
CA ALA A 784 -4.27 10.13 -39.74
C ALA A 784 -3.57 8.92 -40.36
N ALA A 785 -2.51 9.14 -41.10
CA ALA A 785 -1.64 8.12 -41.64
C ALA A 785 -1.07 7.23 -40.52
N PRO A 786 -0.91 5.91 -40.72
CA PRO A 786 -0.31 5.04 -39.71
C PRO A 786 1.11 5.51 -39.40
N ALA A 787 1.40 5.64 -38.09
CA ALA A 787 2.74 5.95 -37.62
C ALA A 787 3.73 4.87 -38.11
N PRO A 788 4.97 5.24 -38.45
CA PRO A 788 5.98 4.28 -38.87
C PRO A 788 6.23 3.28 -37.72
N VAL A 789 6.19 2.00 -38.05
CA VAL A 789 6.54 0.90 -37.14
C VAL A 789 8.00 1.13 -36.74
N PRO A 790 8.36 1.25 -35.44
CA PRO A 790 9.75 1.36 -35.07
C PRO A 790 10.52 0.12 -35.55
N GLN A 791 11.70 0.33 -36.17
CA GLN A 791 12.61 -0.76 -36.45
C GLN A 791 12.86 -1.53 -35.16
N GLN A 792 12.58 -2.84 -35.16
CA GLN A 792 12.90 -3.72 -34.06
C GLN A 792 14.44 -3.82 -33.94
N VAL A 793 15.03 -3.04 -33.08
CA VAL A 793 16.38 -3.30 -32.57
C VAL A 793 16.29 -4.61 -31.79
N SER A 794 17.25 -5.52 -31.96
CA SER A 794 17.27 -6.78 -31.22
C SER A 794 17.39 -6.50 -29.72
N ASP A 795 16.72 -7.28 -28.87
CA ASP A 795 16.73 -7.07 -27.42
C ASP A 795 18.16 -7.01 -26.81
N PRO A 796 19.12 -7.87 -27.26
CA PRO A 796 20.51 -7.79 -26.78
C PRO A 796 21.21 -6.47 -27.11
N ASP A 797 20.98 -5.92 -28.33
CA ASP A 797 21.58 -4.63 -28.73
C ASP A 797 20.98 -3.45 -27.95
N ALA A 798 19.68 -3.50 -27.67
CA ALA A 798 19.01 -2.49 -26.84
C ALA A 798 19.52 -2.51 -25.40
N ILE A 799 19.74 -3.69 -24.84
CA ILE A 799 20.29 -3.88 -23.50
C ILE A 799 21.76 -3.43 -23.45
N ALA A 800 22.59 -3.82 -24.44
CA ALA A 800 23.99 -3.42 -24.52
C ALA A 800 24.12 -1.89 -24.56
N CYS A 801 23.39 -1.23 -25.45
CA CYS A 801 23.38 0.23 -25.57
C CYS A 801 22.97 0.92 -24.26
N SER A 802 21.94 0.42 -23.58
CA SER A 802 21.43 1.00 -22.33
C SER A 802 22.36 0.82 -21.13
N LEU A 803 23.12 -0.29 -21.08
CA LEU A 803 24.07 -0.57 -19.98
C LEU A 803 25.41 0.12 -20.21
N GLU A 804 25.84 0.29 -21.47
CA GLU A 804 27.11 0.94 -21.81
C GLU A 804 27.07 2.47 -21.74
N ASN A 805 25.88 3.08 -21.88
CA ASN A 805 25.67 4.53 -21.81
C ASN A 805 24.50 4.91 -20.91
N PRO A 806 24.53 4.60 -19.61
CA PRO A 806 23.40 4.88 -18.72
C PRO A 806 23.09 6.37 -18.55
N GLU A 807 24.08 7.26 -18.74
CA GLU A 807 23.90 8.72 -18.64
C GLU A 807 23.18 9.33 -19.84
N SER A 808 23.23 8.69 -21.00
CA SER A 808 22.56 9.14 -22.22
C SER A 808 21.21 8.45 -22.47
N CYS A 809 20.79 7.56 -21.58
CA CYS A 809 19.53 6.83 -21.70
C CYS A 809 18.34 7.73 -21.33
N GLU A 810 17.48 8.03 -22.33
CA GLU A 810 16.25 8.81 -22.15
C GLU A 810 15.28 8.30 -21.06
N ALA A 811 15.47 7.08 -20.56
CA ALA A 811 14.66 6.53 -19.47
C ALA A 811 14.99 7.11 -18.10
N CYS A 812 16.23 7.59 -17.96
CA CYS A 812 16.74 8.13 -16.69
C CYS A 812 16.78 9.65 -16.67
N GLN A 813 16.51 10.30 -17.82
CA GLN A 813 16.44 11.78 -17.91
C GLN A 813 15.07 12.33 -17.53
#